data_be1ec1bad659d70a1b4f67538a4de7b1
#
_entry.id   be1ec1bad659d70a1b4f67538a4de7b1
#
_cell.length_a   1.000
_cell.length_b   1.000
_cell.length_c   1.000
_cell.angle_alpha   90.00
_cell.angle_beta   90.00
_cell.angle_gamma   90.00
#
_symmetry.space_group_name_H-M   'P 1'
#
loop_
_entity.id
_entity.type
_entity.pdbx_description
1 polymer ?
#
loop_
_entity_poly.entity_id
_entity_poly.type
_entity_poly.pdbx_seq_one_letter_code
_entity_poly.pdbx_strand_id
1 'polypeptide(L)'
;VSRSVTSRQRKHTRRKLLGYGVAGALALTALGPQALAAPAATAADAGSAGSALQGQFARAAQEFKVPQSVLMAVSYRQTLWEDHDGEPSTSGAYNVMGLTRVLPGDVERPTAQDRLAHLDLSGDPAVMKRFDASKAPAAEPSVDTADPRLHTLDEGAKLIGEPVDAVRTDAGQSIRAGAALLARYQRAATGSLPADPGAWYPAVARYSQSPDAKGADAFAERVFDSVRSGESRVTTGGQHLALPADPGVKPAEPSKKAARTAAAAPAAPTPECPAGLNCDYKPADPNNYNVANRPDNGFDIRQIVIHDTEGTYEGSINTFQDPRSSASTHYIVKDDGSLVTQVVATKDESYHAGNKTVNMHALGVEHVGFAMKTGSWYGEPLYDASATLVKFLADRFSIPLDREHIVGHDEVPGPLDGYVAGQHWDPGPFWDWNHYMSLLGADDCAGGRRPVAGQVVKVVPPFTPRTTTYYDPATKVRTTFDQPVNFGYLYAAPSTDAAAPTDPYLGDQIATEGPNWANKVVAGGRYVVADQQGDWTAIWYGGQKAWFQNPGGRYTSVVARSAAPVVLKAKGTAPVQVYGRSYPEDAAYAGTGVPVQGSNSASLTKYSIPAGQAYVAAGDPVAGDYYYGGTTLGTLVKGAQTFYPIRYNHRIAWVRTADVQAVTPGTR
;
A
#
# COMPACT_ATOMS: atom_id res chain seq x y z
N VAL A 1 46.75 18.70 7.32
CA VAL A 1 46.66 18.19 8.70
C VAL A 1 45.45 17.29 8.74
N SER A 2 45.71 15.97 8.60
CA SER A 2 44.72 14.91 8.70
C SER A 2 44.16 14.79 10.12
N ARG A 3 42.85 14.68 10.24
CA ARG A 3 42.23 14.01 11.41
C ARG A 3 41.29 12.92 10.88
N SER A 4 41.73 11.68 11.16
CA SER A 4 40.96 10.46 10.96
C SER A 4 39.78 10.39 11.94
N VAL A 5 38.58 10.12 11.42
CA VAL A 5 37.42 9.73 12.23
C VAL A 5 37.28 8.21 12.11
N THR A 6 37.45 7.55 13.24
CA THR A 6 37.35 6.09 13.38
C THR A 6 35.87 5.69 13.45
N SER A 7 35.41 4.91 12.47
CA SER A 7 34.11 4.23 12.49
C SER A 7 34.14 3.08 13.51
N ARG A 8 33.20 3.05 14.42
CA ARG A 8 32.94 1.90 15.30
C ARG A 8 32.12 0.85 14.56
N GLN A 9 32.77 -0.18 14.05
CA GLN A 9 32.10 -1.40 13.63
C GLN A 9 31.59 -2.17 14.86
N ARG A 10 30.30 -2.44 14.93
CA ARG A 10 29.71 -3.42 15.86
C ARG A 10 30.00 -4.83 15.32
N LYS A 11 30.77 -5.60 16.07
CA LYS A 11 31.04 -7.01 15.79
C LYS A 11 29.87 -7.87 16.26
N HIS A 12 29.21 -8.54 15.35
CA HIS A 12 28.33 -9.67 15.68
C HIS A 12 29.15 -10.90 16.03
N THR A 13 28.98 -11.41 17.24
CA THR A 13 29.65 -12.59 17.74
C THR A 13 28.88 -13.84 17.30
N ARG A 14 29.37 -14.55 16.29
CA ARG A 14 28.89 -15.90 15.95
C ARG A 14 29.37 -16.90 17.00
N ARG A 15 28.48 -17.54 17.74
CA ARG A 15 28.75 -18.72 18.53
C ARG A 15 28.93 -19.93 17.63
N LYS A 16 30.13 -20.52 17.64
CA LYS A 16 30.41 -21.84 17.04
C LYS A 16 29.96 -22.93 18.02
N LEU A 17 29.10 -23.83 17.54
CA LEU A 17 28.87 -25.11 18.24
C LEU A 17 29.91 -26.13 17.75
N LEU A 18 30.62 -26.69 18.70
CA LEU A 18 31.54 -27.83 18.50
C LEU A 18 30.74 -29.13 18.37
N GLY A 19 30.95 -29.84 17.29
CA GLY A 19 30.45 -31.20 17.12
C GLY A 19 31.43 -32.22 17.71
N TYR A 20 30.93 -33.18 18.47
CA TYR A 20 31.63 -34.40 18.85
C TYR A 20 31.25 -35.51 17.87
N GLY A 21 32.22 -36.05 17.17
CA GLY A 21 32.05 -37.24 16.36
C GLY A 21 32.29 -38.50 17.21
N VAL A 22 31.44 -39.51 16.99
CA VAL A 22 31.69 -40.89 17.40
C VAL A 22 31.48 -41.78 16.18
N ALA A 23 32.52 -42.50 15.82
CA ALA A 23 32.53 -43.54 14.79
C ALA A 23 31.98 -44.86 15.35
N GLY A 24 31.13 -45.53 14.60
CA GLY A 24 30.68 -46.87 14.96
C GLY A 24 30.18 -47.62 13.71
N ALA A 25 30.67 -48.84 13.52
CA ALA A 25 30.75 -49.62 12.32
C ALA A 25 29.43 -50.20 11.79
N LEU A 26 29.51 -50.60 10.51
CA LEU A 26 28.50 -51.26 9.64
C LEU A 26 27.89 -52.53 10.25
N ALA A 27 26.59 -52.71 9.99
CA ALA A 27 25.98 -54.01 9.69
C ALA A 27 24.82 -53.77 8.68
N LEU A 28 24.98 -54.34 7.46
CA LEU A 28 23.93 -54.41 6.43
C LEU A 28 22.91 -55.48 6.84
N THR A 29 21.62 -55.09 6.91
CA THR A 29 20.51 -56.02 6.67
C THR A 29 19.46 -55.31 5.83
N ALA A 30 19.16 -55.90 4.67
CA ALA A 30 18.14 -55.44 3.74
C ALA A 30 16.75 -55.76 4.29
N LEU A 31 15.89 -54.76 4.39
CA LEU A 31 14.43 -54.88 4.52
C LEU A 31 13.76 -53.80 3.72
N GLY A 32 12.70 -54.13 2.99
CA GLY A 32 12.03 -53.33 1.97
C GLY A 32 11.34 -52.06 2.43
N PRO A 33 10.77 -51.28 1.49
CA PRO A 33 10.32 -49.91 1.77
C PRO A 33 9.00 -49.90 2.57
N GLN A 34 9.10 -49.55 3.85
CA GLN A 34 7.95 -49.09 4.59
C GLN A 34 7.89 -47.55 4.52
N ALA A 35 6.79 -47.07 3.96
CA ALA A 35 6.46 -45.64 3.96
C ALA A 35 6.33 -45.14 5.40
N LEU A 36 7.31 -44.34 5.86
CA LEU A 36 7.21 -43.58 7.09
C LEU A 36 6.22 -42.42 6.85
N ALA A 37 5.01 -42.60 7.33
CA ALA A 37 4.08 -41.50 7.49
C ALA A 37 4.69 -40.49 8.48
N ALA A 38 4.89 -39.25 8.04
CA ALA A 38 5.20 -38.14 8.94
C ALA A 38 4.08 -38.03 9.98
N PRO A 39 4.40 -37.81 11.27
CA PRO A 39 3.35 -37.61 12.26
C PRO A 39 2.53 -36.38 11.88
N ALA A 40 1.23 -36.56 11.69
CA ALA A 40 0.29 -35.46 11.59
C ALA A 40 0.39 -34.66 12.88
N ALA A 41 0.80 -33.39 12.80
CA ALA A 41 0.70 -32.46 13.91
C ALA A 41 -0.75 -32.47 14.39
N THR A 42 -0.98 -32.89 15.60
CA THR A 42 -2.32 -33.00 16.16
C THR A 42 -2.86 -31.60 16.40
N ALA A 43 -4.14 -31.38 16.11
CA ALA A 43 -4.85 -30.10 16.32
C ALA A 43 -4.74 -29.56 17.76
N ALA A 44 -4.21 -30.34 18.69
CA ALA A 44 -3.93 -29.94 20.08
C ALA A 44 -2.74 -29.00 20.22
N ASP A 45 -1.67 -29.10 19.37
CA ASP A 45 -0.50 -28.22 19.46
C ASP A 45 -0.77 -26.84 18.84
N ALA A 46 -1.63 -26.76 17.82
CA ALA A 46 -2.10 -25.48 17.27
C ALA A 46 -3.01 -24.72 18.28
N GLY A 47 -3.75 -25.44 19.13
CA GLY A 47 -4.61 -24.83 20.15
C GLY A 47 -3.85 -24.23 21.35
N SER A 48 -2.68 -24.78 21.73
CA SER A 48 -1.90 -24.26 22.87
C SER A 48 -1.05 -23.03 22.50
N ALA A 49 -0.51 -22.97 21.28
CA ALA A 49 0.19 -21.79 20.77
C ALA A 49 -0.78 -20.61 20.54
N GLY A 50 -2.00 -20.89 20.05
CA GLY A 50 -3.06 -19.89 19.81
C GLY A 50 -3.58 -19.21 21.09
N SER A 51 -3.34 -19.76 22.26
CA SER A 51 -3.82 -19.20 23.55
C SER A 51 -2.82 -18.28 24.25
N ALA A 52 -1.53 -18.26 23.84
CA ALA A 52 -0.49 -17.54 24.57
C ALA A 52 -0.70 -16.02 24.57
N LEU A 53 -0.87 -15.40 23.40
CA LEU A 53 -1.10 -13.96 23.26
C LEU A 53 -2.48 -13.56 23.81
N GLN A 54 -3.52 -14.36 23.57
CA GLN A 54 -4.85 -14.18 24.17
C GLN A 54 -4.77 -14.16 25.71
N GLY A 55 -3.97 -15.07 26.29
CA GLY A 55 -3.75 -15.14 27.72
C GLY A 55 -2.97 -13.92 28.27
N GLN A 56 -2.08 -13.32 27.49
CA GLN A 56 -1.38 -12.08 27.86
C GLN A 56 -2.35 -10.89 27.95
N PHE A 57 -3.28 -10.74 27.00
CA PHE A 57 -4.34 -9.74 27.10
C PHE A 57 -5.21 -9.91 28.35
N ALA A 58 -5.61 -11.14 28.67
CA ALA A 58 -6.42 -11.41 29.87
C ALA A 58 -5.67 -11.04 31.18
N ARG A 59 -4.38 -11.40 31.28
CA ARG A 59 -3.57 -11.06 32.46
C ARG A 59 -3.36 -9.56 32.62
N ALA A 60 -2.99 -8.84 31.56
CA ALA A 60 -2.79 -7.39 31.60
C ALA A 60 -4.11 -6.65 31.91
N ALA A 61 -5.23 -7.09 31.34
CA ALA A 61 -6.56 -6.55 31.62
C ALA A 61 -6.89 -6.67 33.13
N GLN A 62 -6.61 -7.81 33.75
CA GLN A 62 -6.80 -8.03 35.19
C GLN A 62 -5.83 -7.19 36.02
N GLU A 63 -4.52 -7.15 35.67
CA GLU A 63 -3.48 -6.42 36.39
C GLU A 63 -3.81 -4.92 36.50
N PHE A 64 -4.21 -4.30 35.38
CA PHE A 64 -4.48 -2.87 35.30
C PHE A 64 -5.95 -2.48 35.43
N LYS A 65 -6.86 -3.46 35.61
CA LYS A 65 -8.33 -3.27 35.71
C LYS A 65 -8.92 -2.59 34.48
N VAL A 66 -8.44 -2.95 33.29
CA VAL A 66 -8.97 -2.52 32.00
C VAL A 66 -9.90 -3.63 31.48
N PRO A 67 -11.09 -3.33 30.95
CA PRO A 67 -11.91 -4.34 30.27
C PRO A 67 -11.10 -5.01 29.15
N GLN A 68 -11.01 -6.34 29.16
CA GLN A 68 -10.24 -7.07 28.15
C GLN A 68 -10.71 -6.77 26.73
N SER A 69 -12.02 -6.59 26.53
CA SER A 69 -12.59 -6.23 25.22
C SER A 69 -12.05 -4.88 24.70
N VAL A 70 -11.94 -3.87 25.58
CA VAL A 70 -11.36 -2.56 25.20
C VAL A 70 -9.88 -2.70 24.87
N LEU A 71 -9.09 -3.41 25.69
CA LEU A 71 -7.65 -3.59 25.48
C LEU A 71 -7.38 -4.33 24.16
N MET A 72 -8.13 -5.41 23.88
CA MET A 72 -8.00 -6.16 22.64
C MET A 72 -8.44 -5.36 21.42
N ALA A 73 -9.55 -4.60 21.52
CA ALA A 73 -10.03 -3.78 20.42
C ALA A 73 -9.08 -2.63 20.08
N VAL A 74 -8.47 -1.97 21.09
CA VAL A 74 -7.45 -0.95 20.87
C VAL A 74 -6.24 -1.55 20.13
N SER A 75 -5.74 -2.68 20.58
CA SER A 75 -4.63 -3.38 19.92
C SER A 75 -4.98 -3.78 18.48
N TYR A 76 -6.19 -4.29 18.25
CA TYR A 76 -6.66 -4.64 16.92
C TYR A 76 -6.67 -3.43 15.97
N ARG A 77 -7.20 -2.29 16.42
CA ARG A 77 -7.26 -1.05 15.63
C ARG A 77 -5.96 -0.29 15.52
N GLN A 78 -4.90 -0.75 16.19
CA GLN A 78 -3.54 -0.22 16.03
C GLN A 78 -2.70 -1.08 15.09
N THR A 79 -2.78 -2.41 15.21
CA THR A 79 -1.79 -3.33 14.63
C THR A 79 -2.38 -4.66 14.15
N LEU A 80 -3.69 -4.89 14.22
CA LEU A 80 -4.33 -6.19 13.99
C LEU A 80 -3.73 -7.31 14.88
N TRP A 81 -3.27 -6.97 16.10
CA TRP A 81 -2.58 -7.86 17.04
C TRP A 81 -1.21 -8.37 16.56
N GLU A 82 -0.60 -7.75 15.52
CA GLU A 82 0.74 -8.10 15.05
C GLU A 82 1.81 -7.39 15.89
N ASP A 83 2.94 -8.07 16.14
CA ASP A 83 4.08 -7.52 16.89
C ASP A 83 5.12 -6.85 15.98
N HIS A 84 5.04 -7.11 14.67
CA HIS A 84 5.94 -6.58 13.66
C HIS A 84 7.44 -6.75 14.00
N ASP A 85 7.79 -7.79 14.77
CA ASP A 85 9.16 -8.09 15.21
C ASP A 85 9.87 -6.91 15.93
N GLY A 86 9.08 -5.96 16.48
CA GLY A 86 9.56 -4.75 17.13
C GLY A 86 10.08 -3.67 16.19
N GLU A 87 9.77 -3.76 14.89
CA GLU A 87 10.05 -2.71 13.89
C GLU A 87 8.99 -1.61 13.93
N PRO A 88 9.34 -0.34 13.60
CA PRO A 88 8.42 0.78 13.65
C PRO A 88 7.44 0.81 12.47
N SER A 89 6.24 1.34 12.71
CA SER A 89 5.37 1.80 11.63
C SER A 89 5.85 3.12 11.02
N THR A 90 5.20 3.56 9.94
CA THR A 90 5.41 4.90 9.34
C THR A 90 5.18 6.05 10.32
N SER A 91 4.33 5.85 11.35
CA SER A 91 4.11 6.81 12.44
C SER A 91 4.99 6.60 13.68
N GLY A 92 5.95 5.68 13.64
CA GLY A 92 6.81 5.34 14.77
C GLY A 92 6.11 4.53 15.87
N ALA A 93 5.03 3.82 15.54
CA ALA A 93 4.34 2.92 16.46
C ALA A 93 5.00 1.53 16.45
N TYR A 94 5.02 0.88 17.61
CA TYR A 94 5.71 -0.39 17.83
C TYR A 94 4.82 -1.45 18.45
N ASN A 95 5.06 -2.70 18.06
CA ASN A 95 4.53 -3.90 18.69
C ASN A 95 2.99 -3.93 18.76
N VAL A 96 2.40 -4.96 19.33
CA VAL A 96 0.94 -5.26 19.32
C VAL A 96 0.04 -4.14 19.84
N MET A 97 0.56 -3.21 20.65
CA MET A 97 -0.24 -2.10 21.18
C MET A 97 -0.04 -0.79 20.41
N GLY A 98 0.80 -0.75 19.38
CA GLY A 98 1.06 0.44 18.59
C GLY A 98 1.61 1.61 19.42
N LEU A 99 2.50 1.33 20.38
CA LEU A 99 3.07 2.37 21.24
C LEU A 99 4.13 3.18 20.50
N THR A 100 3.95 4.49 20.46
CA THR A 100 4.75 5.38 19.61
C THR A 100 6.06 5.81 20.30
N ARG A 101 7.15 5.81 19.52
CA ARG A 101 8.43 6.42 19.90
C ARG A 101 9.12 6.98 18.66
N VAL A 102 9.28 8.30 18.62
CA VAL A 102 9.99 9.00 17.53
C VAL A 102 11.11 9.84 18.13
N LEU A 103 12.35 9.52 17.79
CA LEU A 103 13.52 10.27 18.20
C LEU A 103 14.01 11.16 17.05
N PRO A 104 14.85 12.19 17.33
CA PRO A 104 15.40 13.05 16.27
C PRO A 104 16.18 12.30 15.18
N GLY A 105 16.72 11.12 15.49
CA GLY A 105 17.43 10.26 14.54
C GLY A 105 16.51 9.35 13.73
N ASP A 106 15.25 9.20 14.13
CA ASP A 106 14.27 8.35 13.45
C ASP A 106 13.50 9.15 12.38
N VAL A 107 13.55 10.49 12.45
CA VAL A 107 12.89 11.35 11.49
C VAL A 107 13.66 11.32 10.18
N GLU A 108 13.17 10.53 9.24
CA GLU A 108 13.71 10.50 7.88
C GLU A 108 13.41 11.85 7.20
N ARG A 109 14.40 12.40 6.53
CA ARG A 109 14.28 13.65 5.78
C ARG A 109 14.60 13.40 4.32
N PRO A 110 13.65 13.69 3.42
CA PRO A 110 13.92 13.61 2.00
C PRO A 110 15.14 14.46 1.63
N THR A 111 16.06 13.89 0.86
CA THR A 111 17.17 14.63 0.29
C THR A 111 16.66 15.62 -0.76
N ALA A 112 17.52 16.55 -1.20
CA ALA A 112 17.18 17.43 -2.31
C ALA A 112 16.83 16.63 -3.59
N GLN A 113 17.48 15.48 -3.79
CA GLN A 113 17.24 14.60 -4.93
C GLN A 113 15.90 13.85 -4.77
N ASP A 114 15.56 13.38 -3.58
CA ASP A 114 14.24 12.77 -3.31
C ASP A 114 13.13 13.79 -3.61
N ARG A 115 13.26 15.02 -3.10
CA ARG A 115 12.30 16.09 -3.40
C ARG A 115 12.19 16.45 -4.88
N LEU A 116 13.28 16.35 -5.64
CA LEU A 116 13.25 16.57 -7.08
C LEU A 116 12.57 15.40 -7.83
N ALA A 117 12.69 14.18 -7.34
CA ALA A 117 12.05 13.01 -7.93
C ALA A 117 10.51 13.08 -7.86
N HIS A 118 9.96 13.74 -6.82
CA HIS A 118 8.52 13.93 -6.63
C HIS A 118 7.95 15.17 -7.31
N LEU A 119 8.72 15.84 -8.17
CA LEU A 119 8.26 16.97 -8.95
C LEU A 119 7.89 16.56 -10.37
N ASP A 120 7.05 17.40 -11.01
CA ASP A 120 6.60 17.19 -12.38
C ASP A 120 5.84 15.87 -12.62
N LEU A 121 4.86 15.64 -11.77
CA LEU A 121 3.94 14.50 -11.90
C LEU A 121 2.77 14.79 -12.88
N SER A 122 2.85 15.88 -13.65
CA SER A 122 1.86 16.20 -14.68
C SER A 122 1.85 15.17 -15.82
N GLY A 123 3.00 14.58 -16.13
CA GLY A 123 3.18 13.68 -17.29
C GLY A 123 2.82 14.35 -18.62
N ASP A 124 2.69 15.69 -18.64
CA ASP A 124 2.29 16.49 -19.77
C ASP A 124 3.49 17.31 -20.27
N PRO A 125 4.03 17.04 -21.48
CA PRO A 125 5.17 17.79 -22.04
C PRO A 125 4.94 19.30 -22.13
N ALA A 126 3.70 19.77 -22.16
CA ALA A 126 3.39 21.19 -22.17
C ALA A 126 3.59 21.85 -20.80
N VAL A 127 3.33 21.10 -19.73
CA VAL A 127 3.55 21.53 -18.33
C VAL A 127 5.03 21.37 -17.96
N MET A 128 5.66 20.25 -18.30
CA MET A 128 7.06 19.93 -18.03
C MET A 128 8.04 21.02 -18.47
N LYS A 129 7.72 21.75 -19.55
CA LYS A 129 8.55 22.90 -20.01
C LYS A 129 8.61 24.06 -19.01
N ARG A 130 7.74 24.12 -18.02
CA ARG A 130 7.71 25.15 -16.97
C ARG A 130 8.55 24.77 -15.75
N PHE A 131 8.93 23.51 -15.65
CA PHE A 131 9.67 22.98 -14.51
C PHE A 131 11.15 23.41 -14.58
N ASP A 132 11.65 23.98 -13.50
CA ASP A 132 13.05 24.35 -13.33
C ASP A 132 13.73 23.46 -12.28
N ALA A 133 14.32 22.36 -12.73
CA ALA A 133 15.03 21.40 -11.89
C ALA A 133 16.21 22.00 -11.09
N SER A 134 16.65 23.23 -11.41
CA SER A 134 17.73 23.91 -10.66
C SER A 134 17.26 24.46 -9.32
N LYS A 135 15.96 24.52 -9.08
CA LYS A 135 15.33 25.06 -7.86
C LYS A 135 14.71 23.96 -7.04
N ALA A 136 15.52 23.27 -6.24
CA ALA A 136 14.99 22.31 -5.28
C ALA A 136 13.93 22.96 -4.37
N PRO A 137 12.82 22.26 -4.06
CA PRO A 137 11.87 22.71 -3.05
C PRO A 137 12.55 23.04 -1.72
N ALA A 138 11.92 23.89 -0.93
CA ALA A 138 12.38 24.17 0.44
C ALA A 138 12.53 22.87 1.23
N ALA A 139 13.47 22.84 2.16
CA ALA A 139 13.59 21.72 3.09
C ALA A 139 12.30 21.58 3.90
N GLU A 140 11.92 20.36 4.19
CA GLU A 140 10.75 20.09 5.02
C GLU A 140 10.86 20.73 6.42
N PRO A 141 9.72 21.13 7.02
CA PRO A 141 9.69 21.55 8.40
C PRO A 141 10.23 20.46 9.34
N SER A 142 10.86 20.86 10.43
CA SER A 142 11.29 19.89 11.44
C SER A 142 10.08 19.34 12.21
N VAL A 143 10.02 18.02 12.37
CA VAL A 143 9.08 17.39 13.31
C VAL A 143 9.51 17.74 14.73
N ASP A 144 8.58 18.19 15.57
CA ASP A 144 8.83 18.39 17.01
C ASP A 144 8.86 17.01 17.72
N THR A 145 10.05 16.42 17.73
CA THR A 145 10.26 15.13 18.40
C THR A 145 10.24 15.22 19.94
N ALA A 146 10.02 16.40 20.53
CA ALA A 146 9.81 16.52 21.97
C ALA A 146 8.30 16.42 22.36
N ASP A 147 7.41 16.32 21.40
CA ASP A 147 5.98 16.15 21.64
C ASP A 147 5.71 14.86 22.44
N PRO A 148 5.11 14.94 23.64
CA PRO A 148 4.83 13.75 24.46
C PRO A 148 3.95 12.69 23.76
N ARG A 149 3.18 13.07 22.73
CA ARG A 149 2.37 12.14 21.95
C ARG A 149 3.23 11.14 21.17
N LEU A 150 4.46 11.50 20.87
CA LEU A 150 5.44 10.66 20.17
C LEU A 150 6.26 9.76 21.09
N HIS A 151 5.92 9.68 22.39
CA HIS A 151 6.70 8.95 23.41
C HIS A 151 5.85 8.03 24.30
N THR A 152 4.75 7.50 23.77
CA THR A 152 3.89 6.59 24.55
C THR A 152 4.57 5.28 24.89
N LEU A 153 5.55 4.82 24.09
CA LEU A 153 6.38 3.66 24.40
C LEU A 153 7.22 3.88 25.68
N ASP A 154 7.93 5.01 25.75
CA ASP A 154 8.73 5.38 26.92
C ASP A 154 7.85 5.56 28.17
N GLU A 155 6.70 6.19 28.00
CA GLU A 155 5.73 6.40 29.06
C GLU A 155 5.14 5.07 29.59
N GLY A 156 4.75 4.17 28.68
CA GLY A 156 4.25 2.84 29.02
C GLY A 156 5.30 1.99 29.73
N ALA A 157 6.53 1.99 29.24
CA ALA A 157 7.67 1.31 29.85
C ALA A 157 7.90 1.79 31.30
N LYS A 158 7.87 3.11 31.52
CA LYS A 158 7.99 3.73 32.85
C LYS A 158 6.85 3.31 33.80
N LEU A 159 5.61 3.22 33.28
CA LEU A 159 4.44 2.87 34.10
C LEU A 159 4.51 1.42 34.62
N ILE A 160 5.11 0.50 33.85
CA ILE A 160 5.22 -0.91 34.24
C ILE A 160 6.58 -1.26 34.85
N GLY A 161 7.52 -0.30 34.87
CA GLY A 161 8.87 -0.49 35.46
C GLY A 161 9.79 -1.37 34.62
N GLU A 162 9.57 -1.47 33.31
CA GLU A 162 10.36 -2.29 32.39
C GLU A 162 11.24 -1.42 31.46
N PRO A 163 12.35 -1.98 30.92
CA PRO A 163 13.13 -1.30 29.90
C PRO A 163 12.32 -1.03 28.64
N VAL A 164 12.57 0.10 27.97
CA VAL A 164 11.91 0.49 26.72
C VAL A 164 12.05 -0.59 25.64
N ASP A 165 13.25 -1.17 25.48
CA ASP A 165 13.49 -2.24 24.51
C ASP A 165 12.68 -3.51 24.81
N ALA A 166 12.40 -3.82 26.07
CA ALA A 166 11.51 -4.94 26.41
C ALA A 166 10.07 -4.68 25.96
N VAL A 167 9.57 -3.46 26.14
CA VAL A 167 8.23 -3.08 25.67
C VAL A 167 8.16 -3.05 24.14
N ARG A 168 9.25 -2.66 23.49
CA ARG A 168 9.36 -2.61 22.03
C ARG A 168 9.34 -4.00 21.39
N THR A 169 9.95 -5.03 22.02
CA THR A 169 10.20 -6.33 21.37
C THR A 169 9.42 -7.50 21.97
N ASP A 170 8.83 -7.37 23.16
CA ASP A 170 8.03 -8.41 23.82
C ASP A 170 6.55 -8.03 23.81
N ALA A 171 5.72 -8.82 23.15
CA ALA A 171 4.30 -8.57 23.04
C ALA A 171 3.59 -8.50 24.39
N GLY A 172 4.00 -9.31 25.38
CA GLY A 172 3.41 -9.30 26.72
C GLY A 172 3.71 -8.00 27.46
N GLN A 173 4.94 -7.46 27.36
CA GLN A 173 5.30 -6.17 27.94
C GLN A 173 4.61 -5.02 27.21
N SER A 174 4.48 -5.10 25.88
CA SER A 174 3.71 -4.12 25.10
C SER A 174 2.26 -4.07 25.56
N ILE A 175 1.59 -5.23 25.73
CA ILE A 175 0.20 -5.31 26.21
C ILE A 175 0.07 -4.73 27.62
N ARG A 176 1.00 -5.04 28.54
CA ARG A 176 1.01 -4.49 29.90
C ARG A 176 1.17 -2.96 29.89
N ALA A 177 2.08 -2.42 29.06
CA ALA A 177 2.30 -1.00 28.90
C ALA A 177 1.08 -0.27 28.33
N GLY A 178 0.45 -0.82 27.30
CA GLY A 178 -0.79 -0.29 26.73
C GLY A 178 -1.96 -0.30 27.72
N ALA A 179 -2.10 -1.39 28.51
CA ALA A 179 -3.11 -1.47 29.57
C ALA A 179 -2.86 -0.44 30.69
N ALA A 180 -1.60 -0.23 31.09
CA ALA A 180 -1.23 0.78 32.08
C ALA A 180 -1.55 2.20 31.61
N LEU A 181 -1.28 2.51 30.33
CA LEU A 181 -1.62 3.80 29.71
C LEU A 181 -3.13 4.02 29.67
N LEU A 182 -3.91 3.04 29.20
CA LEU A 182 -5.37 3.12 29.20
C LEU A 182 -5.94 3.37 30.59
N ALA A 183 -5.46 2.61 31.60
CA ALA A 183 -5.87 2.81 33.00
C ALA A 183 -5.52 4.19 33.52
N ARG A 184 -4.35 4.73 33.17
CA ARG A 184 -3.94 6.09 33.53
C ARG A 184 -4.82 7.14 32.87
N TYR A 185 -5.08 7.01 31.57
CA TYR A 185 -5.93 7.94 30.83
C TYR A 185 -7.37 7.93 31.36
N GLN A 186 -7.90 6.76 31.71
CA GLN A 186 -9.24 6.62 32.27
C GLN A 186 -9.34 7.28 33.66
N ARG A 187 -8.35 7.04 34.53
CA ARG A 187 -8.31 7.73 35.84
C ARG A 187 -8.20 9.24 35.69
N ALA A 188 -7.39 9.72 34.74
CA ALA A 188 -7.26 11.16 34.49
C ALA A 188 -8.56 11.78 33.97
N ALA A 189 -9.33 11.06 33.16
CA ALA A 189 -10.58 11.54 32.59
C ALA A 189 -11.77 11.48 33.56
N THR A 190 -11.88 10.40 34.37
CA THR A 190 -13.10 10.11 35.16
C THR A 190 -12.87 9.88 36.65
N GLY A 191 -11.61 9.76 37.10
CA GLY A 191 -11.24 9.44 38.48
C GLY A 191 -11.39 7.97 38.85
N SER A 192 -11.90 7.09 37.96
CA SER A 192 -12.25 5.70 38.27
C SER A 192 -11.84 4.74 37.15
N LEU A 193 -11.90 3.42 37.45
CA LEU A 193 -11.71 2.35 36.48
C LEU A 193 -13.00 1.49 36.47
N PRO A 194 -14.01 1.84 35.70
CA PRO A 194 -15.29 1.14 35.65
C PRO A 194 -15.14 -0.24 34.98
N ALA A 195 -16.01 -1.19 35.39
CA ALA A 195 -16.09 -2.49 34.72
C ALA A 195 -16.83 -2.42 33.36
N ASP A 196 -17.69 -1.41 33.16
CA ASP A 196 -18.40 -1.20 31.89
C ASP A 196 -17.43 -0.75 30.80
N PRO A 197 -17.26 -1.52 29.71
CA PRO A 197 -16.39 -1.16 28.59
C PRO A 197 -16.75 0.19 27.97
N GLY A 198 -18.04 0.53 27.83
CA GLY A 198 -18.51 1.76 27.20
C GLY A 198 -18.02 3.03 27.90
N ALA A 199 -17.81 2.98 29.22
CA ALA A 199 -17.30 4.07 30.01
C ALA A 199 -15.82 4.43 29.73
N TRP A 200 -15.11 3.62 28.93
CA TRP A 200 -13.70 3.82 28.57
C TRP A 200 -13.49 4.68 27.32
N TYR A 201 -14.56 5.18 26.72
CA TYR A 201 -14.48 6.03 25.52
C TYR A 201 -13.43 7.17 25.66
N PRO A 202 -13.39 7.96 26.77
CA PRO A 202 -12.41 9.04 26.91
C PRO A 202 -10.95 8.55 26.93
N ALA A 203 -10.69 7.39 27.53
CA ALA A 203 -9.36 6.81 27.57
C ALA A 203 -8.93 6.29 26.18
N VAL A 204 -9.85 5.66 25.45
CA VAL A 204 -9.64 5.18 24.09
C VAL A 204 -9.40 6.36 23.14
N ALA A 205 -10.21 7.41 23.19
CA ALA A 205 -10.01 8.62 22.41
C ALA A 205 -8.63 9.25 22.69
N ARG A 206 -8.20 9.30 23.95
CA ARG A 206 -6.85 9.80 24.33
C ARG A 206 -5.74 8.87 23.83
N TYR A 207 -5.97 7.57 23.76
CA TYR A 207 -4.97 6.59 23.30
C TYR A 207 -4.56 6.77 21.84
N SER A 208 -5.44 7.32 20.99
CA SER A 208 -5.13 7.62 19.59
C SER A 208 -3.98 8.62 19.41
N GLN A 209 -3.63 9.38 20.44
CA GLN A 209 -2.68 10.51 20.39
C GLN A 209 -3.05 11.59 19.34
N SER A 210 -4.26 11.55 18.77
CA SER A 210 -4.71 12.56 17.80
C SER A 210 -4.60 13.97 18.37
N PRO A 211 -4.09 14.95 17.60
CA PRO A 211 -3.98 16.35 18.04
C PRO A 211 -5.34 17.06 18.16
N ASP A 212 -6.36 16.53 17.52
CA ASP A 212 -7.70 17.12 17.50
C ASP A 212 -8.79 16.13 17.96
N ALA A 213 -9.92 16.71 18.41
CA ALA A 213 -11.01 15.90 18.98
C ALA A 213 -11.69 15.00 17.95
N LYS A 214 -11.79 15.41 16.68
CA LYS A 214 -12.48 14.61 15.66
C LYS A 214 -11.69 13.35 15.31
N GLY A 215 -10.35 13.46 15.17
CA GLY A 215 -9.49 12.31 14.94
C GLY A 215 -9.51 11.35 16.13
N ALA A 216 -9.47 11.87 17.36
CA ALA A 216 -9.58 11.08 18.59
C ALA A 216 -10.93 10.35 18.68
N ASP A 217 -12.04 11.03 18.39
CA ASP A 217 -13.37 10.46 18.38
C ASP A 217 -13.52 9.39 17.28
N ALA A 218 -13.01 9.67 16.08
CA ALA A 218 -13.05 8.70 14.96
C ALA A 218 -12.32 7.39 15.30
N PHE A 219 -11.17 7.46 15.96
CA PHE A 219 -10.47 6.28 16.46
C PHE A 219 -11.29 5.53 17.51
N ALA A 220 -11.82 6.25 18.51
CA ALA A 220 -12.62 5.64 19.57
C ALA A 220 -13.86 4.94 19.02
N GLU A 221 -14.57 5.54 18.07
CA GLU A 221 -15.73 4.91 17.42
C GLU A 221 -15.36 3.59 16.75
N ARG A 222 -14.26 3.54 15.99
CA ARG A 222 -13.79 2.30 15.35
C ARG A 222 -13.42 1.21 16.38
N VAL A 223 -12.79 1.59 17.49
CA VAL A 223 -12.49 0.64 18.58
C VAL A 223 -13.78 0.06 19.15
N PHE A 224 -14.79 0.88 19.40
CA PHE A 224 -16.07 0.42 19.92
C PHE A 224 -16.90 -0.34 18.88
N ASP A 225 -16.72 -0.09 17.58
CA ASP A 225 -17.27 -0.94 16.52
C ASP A 225 -16.70 -2.35 16.61
N SER A 226 -15.38 -2.50 16.79
CA SER A 226 -14.76 -3.81 17.03
C SER A 226 -15.28 -4.48 18.31
N VAL A 227 -15.52 -3.74 19.37
CA VAL A 227 -16.14 -4.32 20.60
C VAL A 227 -17.55 -4.83 20.30
N ARG A 228 -18.35 -4.08 19.52
CA ARG A 228 -19.73 -4.44 19.19
C ARG A 228 -19.83 -5.65 18.25
N SER A 229 -18.99 -5.66 17.21
CA SER A 229 -19.02 -6.69 16.16
C SER A 229 -18.23 -7.95 16.52
N GLY A 230 -17.22 -7.81 17.39
CA GLY A 230 -16.22 -8.84 17.61
C GLY A 230 -15.20 -8.90 16.47
N GLU A 231 -14.03 -9.47 16.77
CA GLU A 231 -12.94 -9.65 15.79
C GLU A 231 -12.32 -11.03 15.98
N SER A 232 -11.84 -11.65 14.89
CA SER A 232 -11.12 -12.93 14.97
C SER A 232 -10.14 -13.07 13.82
N ARG A 233 -8.88 -13.41 14.12
CA ARG A 233 -7.86 -13.71 13.10
C ARG A 233 -6.74 -14.59 13.64
N VAL A 234 -5.94 -15.09 12.71
CA VAL A 234 -4.65 -15.73 13.00
C VAL A 234 -3.56 -14.71 12.62
N THR A 235 -2.66 -14.39 13.55
CA THR A 235 -1.53 -13.49 13.29
C THR A 235 -0.50 -14.14 12.36
N THR A 236 0.43 -13.34 11.82
CA THR A 236 1.56 -13.85 11.03
C THR A 236 2.43 -14.82 11.84
N GLY A 237 2.53 -14.62 13.16
CA GLY A 237 3.17 -15.55 14.11
C GLY A 237 2.34 -16.81 14.43
N GLY A 238 1.20 -17.05 13.74
CA GLY A 238 0.38 -18.24 13.89
C GLY A 238 -0.50 -18.26 15.15
N GLN A 239 -0.65 -17.16 15.86
CA GLN A 239 -1.49 -17.06 17.06
C GLN A 239 -2.95 -16.78 16.67
N HIS A 240 -3.88 -17.59 17.17
CA HIS A 240 -5.31 -17.35 16.99
C HIS A 240 -5.85 -16.48 18.12
N LEU A 241 -6.39 -15.30 17.79
CA LEU A 241 -7.07 -14.40 18.72
C LEU A 241 -8.52 -14.21 18.32
N ALA A 242 -9.36 -14.05 19.35
CA ALA A 242 -10.76 -13.73 19.18
C ALA A 242 -11.22 -12.71 20.24
N LEU A 243 -11.78 -11.62 19.79
CA LEU A 243 -12.53 -10.66 20.59
C LEU A 243 -14.01 -10.99 20.40
N PRO A 244 -14.70 -11.51 21.43
CA PRO A 244 -16.14 -11.79 21.33
C PRO A 244 -16.94 -10.50 21.08
N ALA A 245 -17.98 -10.59 20.26
CA ALA A 245 -18.90 -9.48 20.03
C ALA A 245 -19.68 -9.12 21.32
N ASP A 246 -19.80 -7.84 21.60
CA ASP A 246 -20.70 -7.27 22.60
C ASP A 246 -21.59 -6.18 21.98
N PRO A 247 -22.69 -6.57 21.29
CA PRO A 247 -23.58 -5.59 20.65
C PRO A 247 -24.29 -4.66 21.63
N GLY A 248 -24.26 -5.00 22.93
CA GLY A 248 -24.89 -4.21 23.99
C GLY A 248 -24.05 -3.04 24.49
N VAL A 249 -22.75 -2.98 24.13
CA VAL A 249 -21.87 -1.91 24.61
C VAL A 249 -22.33 -0.53 24.09
N LYS A 250 -22.43 0.41 25.02
CA LYS A 250 -22.81 1.81 24.70
C LYS A 250 -21.66 2.73 25.08
N PRO A 251 -20.87 3.21 24.12
CA PRO A 251 -19.80 4.16 24.38
C PRO A 251 -20.35 5.43 25.05
N ALA A 252 -19.61 5.97 26.00
CA ALA A 252 -19.90 7.28 26.55
C ALA A 252 -19.82 8.33 25.44
N GLU A 253 -20.75 9.29 25.43
CA GLU A 253 -20.72 10.35 24.41
C GLU A 253 -19.43 11.18 24.48
N PRO A 254 -18.92 11.67 23.31
CA PRO A 254 -17.78 12.58 23.25
C PRO A 254 -18.00 13.78 24.16
N SER A 255 -16.96 14.20 24.86
CA SER A 255 -17.03 15.37 25.72
C SER A 255 -17.28 16.65 24.91
N LYS A 256 -18.44 17.24 25.00
CA LYS A 256 -18.80 18.51 24.34
C LYS A 256 -17.93 19.72 24.73
N LYS A 257 -16.90 19.51 25.55
CA LYS A 257 -16.05 20.57 26.11
C LYS A 257 -14.91 21.03 25.21
N ALA A 258 -14.60 20.29 24.14
CA ALA A 258 -13.48 20.59 23.21
C ALA A 258 -13.87 21.49 22.01
N ALA A 259 -15.13 21.88 21.85
CA ALA A 259 -15.61 22.66 20.70
C ALA A 259 -15.59 24.18 20.92
N ARG A 260 -14.61 24.75 21.64
CA ARG A 260 -14.51 26.22 21.79
C ARG A 260 -13.11 26.71 21.53
N THR A 261 -13.03 27.50 20.47
CA THR A 261 -12.06 28.47 19.98
C THR A 261 -11.30 28.07 18.72
N ALA A 262 -12.00 28.10 17.58
CA ALA A 262 -11.38 28.60 16.36
C ALA A 262 -12.19 29.84 15.95
N ALA A 263 -11.56 31.01 15.97
CA ALA A 263 -12.13 32.23 15.40
C ALA A 263 -12.44 31.96 13.92
N ALA A 264 -13.62 32.42 13.46
CA ALA A 264 -14.06 32.25 12.08
C ALA A 264 -13.07 32.91 11.11
N ALA A 265 -12.19 32.11 10.54
CA ALA A 265 -11.53 32.41 9.28
C ALA A 265 -12.59 32.37 8.15
N PRO A 266 -12.38 33.04 6.99
CA PRO A 266 -13.27 32.90 5.83
C PRO A 266 -13.48 31.42 5.58
N ALA A 267 -14.74 31.01 5.35
CA ALA A 267 -15.11 29.60 5.22
C ALA A 267 -14.24 28.96 4.13
N ALA A 268 -13.28 28.13 4.53
CA ALA A 268 -12.53 27.27 3.62
C ALA A 268 -13.54 26.38 2.85
N PRO A 269 -13.25 25.99 1.60
CA PRO A 269 -14.10 25.05 0.91
C PRO A 269 -14.34 23.81 1.78
N THR A 270 -15.56 23.33 1.81
CA THR A 270 -15.89 22.09 2.53
C THR A 270 -15.23 20.92 1.81
N PRO A 271 -14.42 20.08 2.48
CA PRO A 271 -13.80 18.91 1.85
C PRO A 271 -14.87 17.90 1.39
N GLU A 272 -14.63 17.27 0.25
CA GLU A 272 -15.46 16.20 -0.30
C GLU A 272 -15.10 14.87 0.39
N CYS A 273 -15.76 14.58 1.49
CA CYS A 273 -15.36 13.58 2.47
C CYS A 273 -16.57 12.90 3.10
N PRO A 274 -16.51 11.60 3.45
CA PRO A 274 -17.60 10.93 4.12
C PRO A 274 -17.82 11.46 5.55
N ALA A 275 -19.05 11.38 6.02
CA ALA A 275 -19.35 11.65 7.43
C ALA A 275 -18.59 10.67 8.34
N GLY A 276 -18.08 11.16 9.46
CA GLY A 276 -17.32 10.35 10.42
C GLY A 276 -15.81 10.28 10.16
N LEU A 277 -15.34 10.72 9.00
CA LEU A 277 -13.92 10.90 8.74
C LEU A 277 -13.50 12.34 9.09
N ASN A 278 -12.37 12.49 9.78
CA ASN A 278 -11.85 13.83 10.09
C ASN A 278 -11.14 14.39 8.87
N CYS A 279 -11.72 15.43 8.25
CA CYS A 279 -11.20 16.01 7.02
C CYS A 279 -11.04 17.52 7.11
N ASP A 280 -9.99 18.05 6.46
CA ASP A 280 -9.79 19.46 6.19
C ASP A 280 -9.51 19.72 4.69
N TYR A 281 -9.38 20.99 4.31
CA TYR A 281 -9.07 21.40 2.95
C TYR A 281 -7.93 22.40 2.94
N LYS A 282 -6.80 22.03 2.32
CA LYS A 282 -5.62 22.90 2.14
C LYS A 282 -5.27 22.93 0.64
N PRO A 283 -5.75 23.94 -0.11
CA PRO A 283 -5.63 23.92 -1.57
C PRO A 283 -4.19 23.89 -2.04
N ALA A 284 -3.94 23.08 -3.06
CA ALA A 284 -2.72 23.14 -3.86
C ALA A 284 -2.62 24.46 -4.62
N ASP A 285 -1.40 24.85 -5.04
CA ASP A 285 -1.22 26.00 -5.93
C ASP A 285 -1.95 25.76 -7.26
N PRO A 286 -2.67 26.74 -7.83
CA PRO A 286 -3.38 26.58 -9.09
C PRO A 286 -2.53 26.16 -10.30
N ASN A 287 -1.21 26.31 -10.25
CA ASN A 287 -0.32 25.84 -11.31
C ASN A 287 -0.01 24.33 -11.23
N ASN A 288 -0.39 23.67 -10.14
CA ASN A 288 -0.09 22.27 -9.88
C ASN A 288 -1.24 21.30 -10.22
N TYR A 289 -2.30 21.80 -10.84
CA TYR A 289 -3.42 20.99 -11.33
C TYR A 289 -4.10 21.69 -12.51
N ASN A 290 -4.95 20.96 -13.25
CA ASN A 290 -5.81 21.57 -14.28
C ASN A 290 -7.24 21.74 -13.75
N VAL A 291 -7.81 22.92 -13.97
CA VAL A 291 -9.26 23.12 -13.82
C VAL A 291 -9.96 22.32 -14.94
N ALA A 292 -10.68 21.26 -14.58
CA ALA A 292 -11.18 20.28 -15.54
C ALA A 292 -12.70 20.11 -15.53
N ASN A 293 -13.35 20.31 -14.38
CA ASN A 293 -14.79 20.13 -14.19
C ASN A 293 -15.29 18.74 -14.62
N ARG A 294 -14.61 17.66 -14.16
CA ARG A 294 -14.98 16.27 -14.43
C ARG A 294 -16.22 15.86 -13.61
N PRO A 295 -17.12 15.02 -14.11
CA PRO A 295 -17.18 14.47 -15.48
C PRO A 295 -17.89 15.39 -16.47
N ASP A 296 -18.41 16.55 -16.03
CA ASP A 296 -19.27 17.43 -16.83
C ASP A 296 -18.60 17.93 -18.12
N ASN A 297 -17.25 18.04 -18.11
CA ASN A 297 -16.47 18.41 -19.29
C ASN A 297 -16.19 17.21 -20.24
N GLY A 298 -16.89 16.11 -20.08
CA GLY A 298 -16.95 15.01 -21.03
C GLY A 298 -15.85 13.94 -20.89
N PHE A 299 -15.07 13.93 -19.80
CA PHE A 299 -14.19 12.81 -19.43
C PHE A 299 -14.41 12.41 -17.97
N ASP A 300 -14.43 11.12 -17.75
CA ASP A 300 -14.82 10.47 -16.50
C ASP A 300 -13.65 10.23 -15.55
N ILE A 301 -13.98 9.99 -14.29
CA ILE A 301 -13.07 9.49 -13.26
C ILE A 301 -13.37 7.99 -13.10
N ARG A 302 -12.37 7.13 -13.34
CA ARG A 302 -12.53 5.67 -13.37
C ARG A 302 -11.50 4.89 -12.60
N GLN A 303 -10.52 5.57 -11.97
CA GLN A 303 -9.46 4.96 -11.18
C GLN A 303 -9.17 5.75 -9.91
N ILE A 304 -8.66 5.06 -8.89
CA ILE A 304 -8.01 5.66 -7.72
C ILE A 304 -6.58 5.12 -7.66
N VAL A 305 -5.61 6.02 -7.57
CA VAL A 305 -4.20 5.68 -7.44
C VAL A 305 -3.78 5.90 -5.99
N ILE A 306 -3.26 4.85 -5.38
CA ILE A 306 -2.73 4.85 -4.02
C ILE A 306 -1.25 5.17 -4.09
N HIS A 307 -0.86 6.19 -3.33
CA HIS A 307 0.50 6.71 -3.25
C HIS A 307 1.04 6.64 -1.83
N ASP A 308 2.34 6.84 -1.66
CA ASP A 308 2.89 7.38 -0.44
C ASP A 308 3.73 8.64 -0.74
N THR A 309 3.89 9.46 0.31
CA THR A 309 4.49 10.79 0.15
C THR A 309 6.01 10.78 0.05
N GLU A 310 6.67 9.65 0.30
CA GLU A 310 8.14 9.60 0.49
C GLU A 310 8.66 10.77 1.36
N GLY A 311 7.85 11.21 2.32
CA GLY A 311 8.11 12.41 3.12
C GLY A 311 7.12 12.61 4.26
N THR A 312 7.18 13.81 4.87
CA THR A 312 6.28 14.20 5.95
C THR A 312 4.98 14.82 5.43
N TYR A 313 3.96 14.87 6.29
CA TYR A 313 2.68 15.52 5.97
C TYR A 313 2.85 16.99 5.58
N GLU A 314 3.61 17.75 6.39
CA GLU A 314 3.85 19.18 6.14
C GLU A 314 4.71 19.40 4.89
N GLY A 315 5.68 18.51 4.64
CA GLY A 315 6.51 18.52 3.43
C GLY A 315 5.66 18.36 2.17
N SER A 316 4.71 17.43 2.18
CA SER A 316 3.79 17.20 1.07
C SER A 316 2.88 18.40 0.81
N ILE A 317 2.29 18.99 1.87
CA ILE A 317 1.49 20.23 1.75
C ILE A 317 2.32 21.35 1.13
N ASN A 318 3.56 21.57 1.61
CA ASN A 318 4.44 22.61 1.08
C ASN A 318 4.79 22.37 -0.39
N THR A 319 5.04 21.11 -0.77
CA THR A 319 5.30 20.73 -2.17
C THR A 319 4.11 21.06 -3.06
N PHE A 320 2.90 20.69 -2.65
CA PHE A 320 1.70 20.94 -3.46
C PHE A 320 1.29 22.42 -3.50
N GLN A 321 1.72 23.21 -2.53
CA GLN A 321 1.51 24.66 -2.49
C GLN A 321 2.65 25.46 -3.17
N ASP A 322 3.77 24.85 -3.55
CA ASP A 322 4.82 25.51 -4.32
C ASP A 322 4.44 25.57 -5.80
N PRO A 323 4.24 26.76 -6.40
CA PRO A 323 3.80 26.91 -7.79
C PRO A 323 4.76 26.31 -8.84
N ARG A 324 5.96 25.90 -8.39
CA ARG A 324 7.01 25.33 -9.25
C ARG A 324 7.00 23.81 -9.27
N SER A 325 6.24 23.16 -8.40
CA SER A 325 6.35 21.70 -8.21
C SER A 325 5.79 20.92 -9.39
N SER A 326 4.78 21.43 -10.09
CA SER A 326 4.02 20.69 -11.10
C SER A 326 3.54 19.34 -10.58
N ALA A 327 3.25 19.26 -9.28
CA ALA A 327 2.80 18.06 -8.56
C ALA A 327 1.69 18.42 -7.59
N SER A 328 0.70 17.56 -7.48
CA SER A 328 -0.38 17.63 -6.50
C SER A 328 -1.07 16.28 -6.41
N THR A 329 -1.93 16.11 -5.41
CA THR A 329 -2.84 14.98 -5.28
C THR A 329 -4.25 15.47 -4.98
N HIS A 330 -5.24 14.57 -4.91
CA HIS A 330 -6.56 14.98 -4.43
C HIS A 330 -6.62 14.94 -2.90
N TYR A 331 -6.05 13.91 -2.29
CA TYR A 331 -6.10 13.72 -0.84
C TYR A 331 -4.75 13.28 -0.26
N ILE A 332 -4.50 13.66 0.99
CA ILE A 332 -3.40 13.17 1.82
C ILE A 332 -4.00 12.56 3.08
N VAL A 333 -3.67 11.31 3.37
CA VAL A 333 -4.00 10.59 4.60
C VAL A 333 -2.79 10.66 5.52
N LYS A 334 -2.98 11.19 6.73
CA LYS A 334 -1.89 11.29 7.71
C LYS A 334 -1.48 9.90 8.22
N ASP A 335 -0.21 9.72 8.57
CA ASP A 335 0.41 8.46 9.01
C ASP A 335 -0.28 7.78 10.19
N ASP A 336 -0.87 8.56 11.10
CA ASP A 336 -1.63 8.10 12.26
C ASP A 336 -3.15 7.95 11.98
N GLY A 337 -3.60 8.17 10.73
CA GLY A 337 -5.00 8.11 10.31
C GLY A 337 -5.91 9.16 10.95
N SER A 338 -5.35 10.13 11.68
CA SER A 338 -6.13 11.12 12.45
C SER A 338 -6.75 12.21 11.59
N LEU A 339 -6.23 12.43 10.38
CA LEU A 339 -6.65 13.50 9.48
C LEU A 339 -6.51 13.07 8.02
N VAL A 340 -7.49 13.46 7.22
CA VAL A 340 -7.44 13.41 5.75
C VAL A 340 -7.54 14.84 5.23
N THR A 341 -6.57 15.26 4.42
CA THR A 341 -6.55 16.61 3.84
C THR A 341 -6.84 16.54 2.36
N GLN A 342 -7.90 17.21 1.91
CA GLN A 342 -8.12 17.43 0.48
C GLN A 342 -7.30 18.62 0.01
N VAL A 343 -6.59 18.47 -1.12
CA VAL A 343 -5.75 19.55 -1.69
C VAL A 343 -6.18 19.97 -3.10
N VAL A 344 -6.83 19.08 -3.86
CA VAL A 344 -7.45 19.39 -5.16
C VAL A 344 -8.90 18.89 -5.14
N ALA A 345 -9.84 19.66 -5.67
CA ALA A 345 -11.23 19.22 -5.80
C ALA A 345 -11.32 18.02 -6.77
N THR A 346 -12.17 17.02 -6.47
CA THR A 346 -12.27 15.79 -7.29
C THR A 346 -12.63 16.05 -8.74
N LYS A 347 -13.35 17.13 -9.01
CA LYS A 347 -13.72 17.55 -10.38
C LYS A 347 -12.54 18.05 -11.21
N ASP A 348 -11.40 18.39 -10.61
CA ASP A 348 -10.23 18.95 -11.29
C ASP A 348 -9.15 17.87 -11.41
N GLU A 349 -8.23 18.02 -12.38
CA GLU A 349 -7.20 17.04 -12.68
C GLU A 349 -5.93 17.37 -11.88
N SER A 350 -5.63 16.60 -10.83
CA SER A 350 -4.36 16.73 -10.10
C SER A 350 -3.19 16.08 -10.85
N TYR A 351 -1.97 16.52 -10.56
CA TYR A 351 -0.73 16.00 -11.12
C TYR A 351 -0.07 15.05 -10.15
N HIS A 352 -0.45 13.76 -10.17
CA HIS A 352 0.02 12.78 -9.19
C HIS A 352 0.68 11.54 -9.79
N ALA A 353 0.38 11.19 -11.06
CA ALA A 353 0.72 9.88 -11.59
C ALA A 353 1.89 9.89 -12.60
N GLY A 354 2.50 11.04 -12.90
CA GLY A 354 3.55 11.14 -13.93
C GLY A 354 3.09 10.69 -15.33
N ASN A 355 1.78 10.55 -15.52
CA ASN A 355 1.16 10.10 -16.76
C ASN A 355 -0.16 10.85 -16.98
N LYS A 356 -0.20 11.69 -18.01
CA LYS A 356 -1.36 12.54 -18.33
C LYS A 356 -2.64 11.74 -18.53
N THR A 357 -2.60 10.61 -19.24
CA THR A 357 -3.78 9.76 -19.43
C THR A 357 -4.35 9.26 -18.09
N VAL A 358 -3.47 8.90 -17.13
CA VAL A 358 -3.91 8.48 -15.79
C VAL A 358 -4.43 9.67 -14.99
N ASN A 359 -3.71 10.80 -14.95
CA ASN A 359 -4.12 12.00 -14.23
C ASN A 359 -5.52 12.49 -14.65
N MET A 360 -5.81 12.44 -15.95
CA MET A 360 -7.13 12.82 -16.48
C MET A 360 -8.26 11.99 -15.88
N HIS A 361 -8.05 10.70 -15.64
CA HIS A 361 -9.10 9.74 -15.30
C HIS A 361 -8.96 9.11 -13.89
N ALA A 362 -8.05 9.61 -13.07
CA ALA A 362 -7.84 9.08 -11.73
C ALA A 362 -8.01 10.14 -10.64
N LEU A 363 -8.20 9.64 -9.42
CA LEU A 363 -8.02 10.39 -8.18
C LEU A 363 -6.77 9.87 -7.49
N GLY A 364 -5.86 10.75 -7.08
CA GLY A 364 -4.69 10.41 -6.28
C GLY A 364 -4.99 10.49 -4.78
N VAL A 365 -4.54 9.51 -4.02
CA VAL A 365 -4.61 9.47 -2.56
C VAL A 365 -3.23 9.16 -2.01
N GLU A 366 -2.60 10.16 -1.41
CA GLU A 366 -1.29 10.05 -0.76
C GLU A 366 -1.43 9.52 0.66
N HIS A 367 -0.45 8.73 1.09
CA HIS A 367 -0.32 8.23 2.46
C HIS A 367 1.02 8.65 3.01
N VAL A 368 1.01 9.32 4.17
CA VAL A 368 2.27 9.78 4.75
C VAL A 368 3.12 8.59 5.15
N GLY A 369 4.32 8.50 4.58
CA GLY A 369 5.24 7.39 4.79
C GLY A 369 6.32 7.31 3.73
N PHE A 370 7.04 6.18 3.75
CA PHE A 370 8.10 5.84 2.79
C PHE A 370 7.88 4.43 2.28
N ALA A 371 7.86 4.25 0.97
CA ALA A 371 7.60 2.97 0.31
C ALA A 371 8.55 1.85 0.76
N MET A 372 9.81 2.18 1.03
CA MET A 372 10.83 1.18 1.38
C MET A 372 11.98 1.70 2.24
N LYS A 373 12.30 2.98 2.16
CA LYS A 373 13.57 3.55 2.64
C LYS A 373 13.86 3.24 4.10
N THR A 374 12.84 3.28 4.96
CA THR A 374 12.94 3.02 6.40
C THR A 374 12.65 1.57 6.78
N GLY A 375 12.11 0.76 5.86
CA GLY A 375 11.59 -0.57 6.18
C GLY A 375 10.35 -0.55 7.08
N SER A 376 9.68 0.60 7.22
CA SER A 376 8.53 0.76 8.11
C SER A 376 7.27 0.14 7.49
N TRP A 377 6.36 -0.35 8.35
CA TRP A 377 5.05 -0.85 7.97
C TRP A 377 3.98 0.24 8.14
N TYR A 378 2.87 0.14 7.39
CA TYR A 378 1.75 1.07 7.50
C TYR A 378 0.81 0.68 8.63
N GLY A 379 0.49 1.64 9.51
CA GLY A 379 -0.37 1.41 10.66
C GLY A 379 -1.84 1.22 10.31
N GLU A 380 -2.56 0.43 11.10
CA GLU A 380 -3.99 0.17 10.89
C GLU A 380 -4.86 1.44 10.87
N PRO A 381 -4.62 2.47 11.71
CA PRO A 381 -5.39 3.71 11.63
C PRO A 381 -5.31 4.41 10.27
N LEU A 382 -4.15 4.33 9.59
CA LEU A 382 -3.96 4.88 8.25
C LEU A 382 -4.77 4.07 7.22
N TYR A 383 -4.71 2.72 7.26
CA TYR A 383 -5.52 1.85 6.39
C TYR A 383 -7.01 2.09 6.57
N ASP A 384 -7.51 2.17 7.81
CA ASP A 384 -8.92 2.44 8.13
C ASP A 384 -9.39 3.79 7.56
N ALA A 385 -8.61 4.85 7.75
CA ALA A 385 -8.94 6.18 7.23
C ALA A 385 -8.95 6.21 5.70
N SER A 386 -7.91 5.62 5.07
CA SER A 386 -7.79 5.50 3.62
C SER A 386 -8.93 4.68 3.02
N ALA A 387 -9.22 3.49 3.55
CA ALA A 387 -10.29 2.64 3.04
C ALA A 387 -11.66 3.31 3.17
N THR A 388 -11.90 4.06 4.25
CA THR A 388 -13.14 4.82 4.43
C THR A 388 -13.28 5.90 3.35
N LEU A 389 -12.21 6.63 3.05
CA LEU A 389 -12.18 7.63 1.97
C LEU A 389 -12.39 6.98 0.60
N VAL A 390 -11.61 5.92 0.29
CA VAL A 390 -11.62 5.28 -1.03
C VAL A 390 -12.97 4.62 -1.33
N LYS A 391 -13.62 4.00 -0.34
CA LYS A 391 -15.01 3.49 -0.51
C LYS A 391 -15.98 4.60 -0.88
N PHE A 392 -15.91 5.73 -0.17
CA PHE A 392 -16.75 6.90 -0.48
C PHE A 392 -16.51 7.44 -1.89
N LEU A 393 -15.26 7.54 -2.33
CA LEU A 393 -14.90 8.00 -3.68
C LEU A 393 -15.32 6.99 -4.75
N ALA A 394 -15.11 5.71 -4.50
CA ALA A 394 -15.49 4.63 -5.42
C ALA A 394 -17.02 4.57 -5.61
N ASP A 395 -17.81 4.70 -4.54
CA ASP A 395 -19.27 4.78 -4.60
C ASP A 395 -19.73 6.03 -5.40
N ARG A 396 -19.16 7.18 -5.06
CA ARG A 396 -19.51 8.46 -5.70
C ARG A 396 -19.26 8.48 -7.20
N PHE A 397 -18.18 7.88 -7.68
CA PHE A 397 -17.78 7.87 -9.09
C PHE A 397 -18.03 6.53 -9.77
N SER A 398 -18.71 5.59 -9.11
CA SER A 398 -19.00 4.25 -9.63
C SER A 398 -17.74 3.49 -10.08
N ILE A 399 -16.65 3.64 -9.32
CA ILE A 399 -15.38 2.96 -9.59
C ILE A 399 -15.44 1.54 -9.00
N PRO A 400 -15.17 0.48 -9.79
CA PRO A 400 -15.14 -0.88 -9.27
C PRO A 400 -14.06 -1.06 -8.20
N LEU A 401 -14.42 -1.78 -7.13
CA LEU A 401 -13.47 -2.12 -6.06
C LEU A 401 -12.68 -3.37 -6.45
N ASP A 402 -11.74 -3.21 -7.36
CA ASP A 402 -10.79 -4.26 -7.78
C ASP A 402 -9.42 -3.65 -8.10
N ARG A 403 -8.41 -4.52 -8.32
CA ARG A 403 -7.02 -4.10 -8.53
C ARG A 403 -6.72 -3.62 -9.95
N GLU A 404 -7.69 -3.53 -10.81
CA GLU A 404 -7.63 -2.84 -12.11
C GLU A 404 -8.06 -1.38 -12.01
N HIS A 405 -8.82 -1.01 -10.94
CA HIS A 405 -9.35 0.34 -10.73
C HIS A 405 -8.82 1.01 -9.46
N ILE A 406 -8.45 0.23 -8.43
CA ILE A 406 -7.73 0.70 -7.24
C ILE A 406 -6.30 0.21 -7.37
N VAL A 407 -5.40 1.06 -7.84
CA VAL A 407 -4.03 0.70 -8.23
C VAL A 407 -2.99 1.43 -7.40
N GLY A 408 -1.78 0.89 -7.29
CA GLY A 408 -0.63 1.64 -6.78
C GLY A 408 -0.02 2.53 -7.87
N HIS A 409 0.72 3.54 -7.48
CA HIS A 409 1.48 4.35 -8.43
C HIS A 409 2.54 3.51 -9.17
N ASP A 410 3.07 2.48 -8.51
CA ASP A 410 3.94 1.47 -9.10
C ASP A 410 3.31 0.69 -10.26
N GLU A 411 1.97 0.70 -10.37
CA GLU A 411 1.22 0.07 -11.47
C GLU A 411 0.92 1.04 -12.63
N VAL A 412 1.25 2.33 -12.49
CA VAL A 412 1.10 3.33 -13.54
C VAL A 412 2.24 3.21 -14.55
N PRO A 413 1.96 3.13 -15.87
CA PRO A 413 3.01 3.00 -16.86
C PRO A 413 3.74 4.32 -17.11
N GLY A 414 5.01 4.26 -17.46
CA GLY A 414 5.70 5.39 -18.07
C GLY A 414 5.03 5.77 -19.40
N PRO A 415 4.72 7.05 -19.66
CA PRO A 415 3.98 7.45 -20.87
C PRO A 415 4.77 7.24 -22.18
N LEU A 416 6.09 7.26 -22.12
CA LEU A 416 7.01 7.09 -23.25
C LEU A 416 8.27 6.34 -22.77
N ASP A 417 9.09 5.85 -23.70
CA ASP A 417 10.32 5.08 -23.44
C ASP A 417 11.23 5.69 -22.38
N GLY A 418 11.44 7.00 -22.46
CA GLY A 418 12.33 7.71 -21.52
C GLY A 418 11.80 7.81 -20.07
N TYR A 419 10.54 7.50 -19.85
CA TYR A 419 9.90 7.65 -18.54
C TYR A 419 9.62 6.30 -17.86
N VAL A 420 9.78 5.17 -18.57
CA VAL A 420 9.42 3.84 -18.01
C VAL A 420 10.28 3.48 -16.81
N ALA A 421 11.59 3.66 -16.90
CA ALA A 421 12.51 3.33 -15.81
C ALA A 421 12.44 4.30 -14.63
N GLY A 422 12.08 5.56 -14.88
CA GLY A 422 11.96 6.60 -13.88
C GLY A 422 10.56 6.77 -13.29
N GLN A 423 9.61 5.91 -13.69
CA GLN A 423 8.26 5.94 -13.12
C GLN A 423 8.29 5.46 -11.67
N HIS A 424 7.45 6.07 -10.84
CA HIS A 424 7.39 5.83 -9.41
C HIS A 424 7.03 4.38 -9.05
N TRP A 425 7.22 4.01 -7.80
CA TRP A 425 7.11 2.64 -7.30
C TRP A 425 6.39 2.54 -5.94
N ASP A 426 5.84 3.66 -5.46
CA ASP A 426 4.97 3.77 -4.30
C ASP A 426 3.56 3.16 -4.58
N PRO A 427 2.84 2.67 -3.58
CA PRO A 427 3.13 2.67 -2.14
C PRO A 427 4.13 1.59 -1.71
N GLY A 428 4.76 0.89 -2.64
CA GLY A 428 5.84 -0.05 -2.42
C GLY A 428 5.43 -1.43 -1.91
N PRO A 429 6.42 -2.28 -1.59
CA PRO A 429 6.20 -3.67 -1.27
C PRO A 429 5.53 -3.91 0.08
N PHE A 430 5.59 -2.94 1.01
CA PHE A 430 5.09 -3.09 2.39
C PHE A 430 3.63 -2.67 2.56
N TRP A 431 2.98 -2.18 1.51
CA TRP A 431 1.54 -1.94 1.49
C TRP A 431 0.79 -3.28 1.34
N ASP A 432 0.01 -3.68 2.36
CA ASP A 432 -0.76 -4.94 2.32
C ASP A 432 -2.03 -4.80 1.47
N TRP A 433 -1.90 -5.12 0.18
CA TRP A 433 -3.02 -5.08 -0.75
C TRP A 433 -4.15 -6.06 -0.40
N ASN A 434 -3.85 -7.24 0.14
CA ASN A 434 -4.89 -8.19 0.51
C ASN A 434 -5.75 -7.64 1.66
N HIS A 435 -5.09 -7.08 2.67
CA HIS A 435 -5.77 -6.42 3.78
C HIS A 435 -6.55 -5.19 3.31
N TYR A 436 -5.93 -4.33 2.51
CA TYR A 436 -6.56 -3.11 2.01
C TYR A 436 -7.82 -3.39 1.19
N MET A 437 -7.79 -4.37 0.27
CA MET A 437 -8.95 -4.77 -0.51
C MET A 437 -10.04 -5.40 0.36
N SER A 438 -9.69 -6.12 1.42
CA SER A 438 -10.66 -6.62 2.41
C SER A 438 -11.36 -5.46 3.15
N LEU A 439 -10.63 -4.44 3.58
CA LEU A 439 -11.21 -3.23 4.17
C LEU A 439 -12.18 -2.52 3.20
N LEU A 440 -11.90 -2.56 1.91
CA LEU A 440 -12.80 -2.04 0.87
C LEU A 440 -14.05 -2.93 0.66
N GLY A 441 -14.09 -4.14 1.22
CA GLY A 441 -15.16 -5.10 1.03
C GLY A 441 -15.05 -5.88 -0.28
N ALA A 442 -13.85 -5.91 -0.87
CA ALA A 442 -13.51 -6.63 -2.10
C ALA A 442 -12.67 -7.87 -1.76
N ASP A 443 -13.21 -8.76 -0.94
CA ASP A 443 -12.51 -9.94 -0.44
C ASP A 443 -11.99 -10.83 -1.56
N ASP A 444 -10.69 -11.02 -1.56
CA ASP A 444 -9.96 -11.84 -2.49
C ASP A 444 -9.54 -13.15 -1.83
N CYS A 445 -10.52 -14.05 -1.64
CA CYS A 445 -10.22 -15.38 -1.10
C CYS A 445 -9.39 -16.16 -2.12
N ALA A 446 -8.20 -16.61 -1.72
CA ALA A 446 -7.42 -17.59 -2.47
C ALA A 446 -8.19 -18.92 -2.57
N GLY A 447 -8.28 -19.49 -3.76
CA GLY A 447 -9.23 -20.57 -4.02
C GLY A 447 -8.75 -22.00 -3.74
N GLY A 448 -7.46 -22.23 -3.46
CA GLY A 448 -6.91 -23.57 -3.17
C GLY A 448 -7.06 -24.61 -4.32
N ARG A 449 -7.29 -24.15 -5.56
CA ARG A 449 -7.41 -24.99 -6.74
C ARG A 449 -6.31 -24.63 -7.75
N ARG A 450 -5.55 -25.65 -8.20
CA ARG A 450 -4.57 -25.45 -9.29
C ARG A 450 -5.29 -24.97 -10.55
N PRO A 451 -4.89 -23.84 -11.11
CA PRO A 451 -5.45 -23.37 -12.37
C PRO A 451 -4.91 -24.19 -13.56
N VAL A 452 -5.55 -24.03 -14.72
CA VAL A 452 -5.08 -24.62 -15.98
C VAL A 452 -4.80 -23.55 -17.02
N ALA A 453 -3.93 -23.85 -18.00
CA ALA A 453 -3.58 -22.92 -19.08
C ALA A 453 -4.83 -22.36 -19.78
N GLY A 454 -4.83 -21.05 -20.04
CA GLY A 454 -5.94 -20.30 -20.65
C GLY A 454 -6.99 -19.78 -19.67
N GLN A 455 -6.98 -20.18 -18.41
CA GLN A 455 -7.83 -19.57 -17.38
C GLN A 455 -7.31 -18.20 -16.97
N VAL A 456 -8.20 -17.34 -16.51
CA VAL A 456 -7.83 -16.12 -15.80
C VAL A 456 -7.75 -16.43 -14.31
N VAL A 457 -6.66 -16.02 -13.70
CA VAL A 457 -6.48 -16.09 -12.24
C VAL A 457 -6.26 -14.70 -11.68
N LYS A 458 -6.80 -14.47 -10.49
CA LYS A 458 -6.36 -13.42 -9.59
C LYS A 458 -5.23 -14.01 -8.74
N VAL A 459 -4.09 -13.32 -8.64
CA VAL A 459 -2.95 -13.76 -7.84
C VAL A 459 -3.10 -13.18 -6.43
N VAL A 460 -3.06 -14.02 -5.41
CA VAL A 460 -3.25 -13.66 -4.00
C VAL A 460 -2.10 -14.26 -3.19
N PRO A 461 -0.86 -13.76 -3.35
CA PRO A 461 0.25 -14.22 -2.53
C PRO A 461 0.01 -13.81 -1.08
N PRO A 462 0.42 -14.63 -0.10
CA PRO A 462 0.31 -14.24 1.29
C PRO A 462 1.24 -13.04 1.58
N PHE A 463 0.76 -12.14 2.44
CA PHE A 463 1.58 -11.05 2.98
C PHE A 463 2.50 -11.63 4.05
N THR A 464 3.70 -12.05 3.66
CA THR A 464 4.68 -12.75 4.49
C THR A 464 6.09 -12.24 4.22
N PRO A 465 7.03 -12.40 5.18
CA PRO A 465 8.41 -11.96 5.03
C PRO A 465 9.08 -12.51 3.76
N ARG A 466 9.69 -11.61 3.02
CA ARG A 466 10.55 -11.90 1.86
C ARG A 466 11.67 -10.89 1.81
N THR A 467 12.84 -11.34 1.38
CA THR A 467 13.98 -10.45 1.18
C THR A 467 13.68 -9.42 0.08
N THR A 468 13.74 -8.14 0.42
CA THR A 468 13.70 -7.00 -0.51
C THR A 468 14.89 -6.10 -0.30
N THR A 469 15.27 -5.32 -1.31
CA THR A 469 16.44 -4.43 -1.25
C THR A 469 16.03 -3.03 -1.67
N TYR A 470 16.34 -2.05 -0.84
CA TYR A 470 16.31 -0.64 -1.18
C TYR A 470 17.70 -0.22 -1.66
N TYR A 471 17.78 0.41 -2.81
CA TYR A 471 19.00 1.06 -3.31
C TYR A 471 18.89 2.57 -3.14
N ASP A 472 19.74 3.15 -2.32
CA ASP A 472 19.84 4.59 -2.16
C ASP A 472 20.76 5.17 -3.27
N PRO A 473 20.21 5.90 -4.23
CA PRO A 473 21.00 6.45 -5.34
C PRO A 473 22.00 7.54 -4.90
N ALA A 474 21.75 8.23 -3.78
CA ALA A 474 22.62 9.29 -3.26
C ALA A 474 23.87 8.71 -2.59
N THR A 475 23.71 7.70 -1.75
CA THR A 475 24.81 7.04 -1.03
C THR A 475 25.38 5.83 -1.75
N LYS A 476 24.65 5.28 -2.75
CA LYS A 476 24.94 4.04 -3.47
C LYS A 476 24.98 2.81 -2.57
N VAL A 477 24.29 2.89 -1.44
CA VAL A 477 24.16 1.79 -0.48
C VAL A 477 22.90 0.98 -0.77
N ARG A 478 22.98 -0.34 -0.60
CA ARG A 478 21.84 -1.26 -0.62
C ARG A 478 21.52 -1.71 0.79
N THR A 479 20.30 -1.46 1.22
CA THR A 479 19.75 -1.95 2.49
C THR A 479 18.77 -3.07 2.20
N THR A 480 18.89 -4.18 2.93
CA THR A 480 18.03 -5.35 2.74
C THR A 480 17.09 -5.49 3.92
N PHE A 481 15.82 -5.76 3.61
CA PHE A 481 14.74 -5.99 4.57
C PHE A 481 14.17 -7.40 4.36
N ASP A 482 13.84 -8.08 5.45
CA ASP A 482 13.13 -9.37 5.47
C ASP A 482 11.78 -9.17 6.16
N GLN A 483 10.89 -8.42 5.52
CA GLN A 483 9.58 -8.04 6.05
C GLN A 483 8.44 -8.62 5.19
N PRO A 484 7.19 -8.65 5.71
CA PRO A 484 6.02 -9.00 4.93
C PRO A 484 5.88 -8.10 3.70
N VAL A 485 5.61 -8.70 2.55
CA VAL A 485 5.47 -8.02 1.26
C VAL A 485 4.23 -8.47 0.51
N ASN A 486 3.73 -7.62 -0.37
CA ASN A 486 2.49 -7.81 -1.13
C ASN A 486 2.67 -8.56 -2.47
N PHE A 487 3.80 -9.19 -2.72
CA PHE A 487 4.09 -9.83 -4.00
C PHE A 487 4.65 -11.26 -3.86
N GLY A 488 4.56 -12.02 -4.95
CA GLY A 488 5.33 -13.25 -5.16
C GLY A 488 6.44 -13.03 -6.18
N TYR A 489 7.61 -13.66 -5.97
CA TYR A 489 8.67 -13.64 -6.98
C TYR A 489 8.32 -14.47 -8.21
N LEU A 490 8.67 -13.93 -9.38
CA LEU A 490 8.57 -14.59 -10.68
C LEU A 490 9.93 -15.14 -11.13
N TYR A 491 9.88 -16.26 -11.87
CA TYR A 491 11.03 -17.00 -12.38
C TYR A 491 10.83 -17.32 -13.86
N ALA A 492 11.92 -17.48 -14.61
CA ALA A 492 11.88 -17.86 -16.03
C ALA A 492 11.51 -19.34 -16.27
N ALA A 493 11.61 -20.18 -15.22
CA ALA A 493 11.26 -21.60 -15.24
C ALA A 493 10.65 -22.02 -13.89
N PRO A 494 9.97 -23.19 -13.78
CA PRO A 494 9.35 -23.66 -12.55
C PRO A 494 10.39 -24.16 -11.53
N SER A 495 11.30 -23.29 -11.11
CA SER A 495 12.36 -23.53 -10.12
C SER A 495 12.77 -22.22 -9.48
N THR A 496 13.06 -22.25 -8.17
CA THR A 496 13.65 -21.11 -7.44
C THR A 496 15.09 -20.79 -7.85
N ASP A 497 15.77 -21.76 -8.48
CA ASP A 497 17.13 -21.58 -9.00
C ASP A 497 17.15 -20.97 -10.41
N ALA A 498 15.96 -20.83 -11.04
CA ALA A 498 15.86 -20.21 -12.35
C ALA A 498 16.09 -18.70 -12.27
N ALA A 499 16.61 -18.12 -13.35
CA ALA A 499 16.78 -16.69 -13.47
C ALA A 499 15.44 -15.96 -13.30
N ALA A 500 15.49 -14.75 -12.76
CA ALA A 500 14.35 -13.84 -12.75
C ALA A 500 14.01 -13.40 -14.19
N PRO A 501 12.73 -13.17 -14.52
CA PRO A 501 12.36 -12.44 -15.73
C PRO A 501 13.01 -11.04 -15.73
N THR A 502 13.32 -10.52 -16.92
CA THR A 502 13.93 -9.21 -17.09
C THR A 502 12.98 -8.26 -17.79
N ASP A 503 13.12 -6.98 -17.49
CA ASP A 503 12.41 -5.90 -18.19
C ASP A 503 13.42 -5.06 -18.98
N PRO A 504 13.21 -4.83 -20.29
CA PRO A 504 14.19 -4.15 -21.13
C PRO A 504 14.39 -2.66 -20.81
N TYR A 505 13.57 -2.05 -19.96
CA TYR A 505 13.72 -0.68 -19.50
C TYR A 505 14.41 -0.55 -18.14
N LEU A 506 14.36 -1.60 -17.27
CA LEU A 506 14.86 -1.52 -15.90
C LEU A 506 16.38 -1.73 -15.75
N GLY A 507 17.05 -2.15 -16.83
CA GLY A 507 18.52 -2.29 -16.85
C GLY A 507 19.05 -3.31 -15.86
N ASP A 508 20.12 -2.96 -15.13
CA ASP A 508 20.88 -3.84 -14.24
C ASP A 508 20.34 -3.90 -12.80
N GLN A 509 19.06 -3.58 -12.57
CA GLN A 509 18.45 -3.71 -11.26
C GLN A 509 18.46 -5.17 -10.81
N ILE A 510 18.94 -5.42 -9.58
CA ILE A 510 18.92 -6.77 -9.03
C ILE A 510 17.50 -7.24 -8.72
N ALA A 511 17.29 -8.56 -8.76
CA ALA A 511 15.97 -9.17 -8.61
C ALA A 511 15.25 -8.79 -7.30
N THR A 512 16.00 -8.53 -6.23
CA THR A 512 15.43 -8.15 -4.91
C THR A 512 15.18 -6.66 -4.74
N GLU A 513 15.63 -5.77 -5.64
CA GLU A 513 15.31 -4.35 -5.54
C GLU A 513 13.80 -4.11 -5.61
N GLY A 514 13.27 -3.30 -4.70
CA GLY A 514 11.84 -2.99 -4.62
C GLY A 514 11.26 -2.52 -5.96
N PRO A 515 11.86 -1.53 -6.62
CA PRO A 515 11.38 -1.01 -7.90
C PRO A 515 11.55 -1.97 -9.10
N ASN A 516 12.23 -3.11 -8.93
CA ASN A 516 12.33 -4.11 -9.99
C ASN A 516 11.07 -4.97 -10.09
N TRP A 517 10.05 -4.48 -10.77
CA TRP A 517 8.78 -5.20 -11.01
C TRP A 517 8.83 -6.19 -12.17
N ALA A 518 9.94 -6.35 -12.85
CA ALA A 518 10.09 -7.38 -13.88
C ALA A 518 9.81 -8.80 -13.36
N ASN A 519 10.07 -9.02 -12.08
CA ASN A 519 9.98 -10.33 -11.44
C ASN A 519 9.05 -10.38 -10.20
N LYS A 520 8.10 -9.45 -10.08
CA LYS A 520 7.17 -9.42 -8.96
C LYS A 520 5.73 -9.42 -9.43
N VAL A 521 4.95 -10.42 -8.99
CA VAL A 521 3.51 -10.46 -9.19
C VAL A 521 2.82 -9.98 -7.93
N VAL A 522 2.14 -8.83 -8.03
CA VAL A 522 1.49 -8.17 -6.90
C VAL A 522 0.13 -8.78 -6.57
N ALA A 523 -0.28 -8.69 -5.30
CA ALA A 523 -1.57 -9.16 -4.83
C ALA A 523 -2.75 -8.48 -5.55
N GLY A 524 -3.73 -9.29 -5.94
CA GLY A 524 -4.98 -8.89 -6.59
C GLY A 524 -4.91 -8.75 -8.10
N GLY A 525 -3.72 -8.74 -8.71
CA GLY A 525 -3.57 -8.64 -10.17
C GLY A 525 -4.17 -9.85 -10.89
N ARG A 526 -4.83 -9.61 -12.03
CA ARG A 526 -5.46 -10.64 -12.87
C ARG A 526 -4.59 -10.96 -14.08
N TYR A 527 -4.30 -12.25 -14.29
CA TYR A 527 -3.44 -12.71 -15.37
C TYR A 527 -4.00 -13.95 -16.08
N VAL A 528 -3.62 -14.15 -17.34
CA VAL A 528 -3.93 -15.38 -18.07
C VAL A 528 -2.85 -16.42 -17.77
N VAL A 529 -3.28 -17.58 -17.31
CA VAL A 529 -2.39 -18.73 -17.05
C VAL A 529 -1.80 -19.22 -18.36
N ALA A 530 -0.48 -19.22 -18.45
CA ALA A 530 0.28 -19.70 -19.61
C ALA A 530 0.59 -21.21 -19.52
N ASP A 531 0.82 -21.71 -18.28
CA ASP A 531 1.19 -23.11 -18.04
C ASP A 531 0.99 -23.47 -16.55
N GLN A 532 1.02 -24.78 -16.22
CA GLN A 532 0.90 -25.29 -14.85
C GLN A 532 1.75 -26.56 -14.68
N GLN A 533 2.67 -26.57 -13.72
CA GLN A 533 3.52 -27.73 -13.42
C GLN A 533 3.66 -27.93 -11.90
N GLY A 534 3.11 -29.01 -11.37
CA GLY A 534 3.18 -29.29 -9.93
C GLY A 534 2.65 -28.13 -9.09
N ASP A 535 3.49 -27.55 -8.25
CA ASP A 535 3.20 -26.39 -7.42
C ASP A 535 3.66 -25.05 -8.06
N TRP A 536 3.83 -25.01 -9.37
CA TRP A 536 4.22 -23.84 -10.13
C TRP A 536 3.14 -23.45 -11.14
N THR A 537 2.79 -22.20 -11.16
CA THR A 537 1.88 -21.59 -12.14
C THR A 537 2.65 -20.59 -12.98
N ALA A 538 2.50 -20.67 -14.30
CA ALA A 538 3.03 -19.66 -15.22
C ALA A 538 1.91 -18.74 -15.70
N ILE A 539 2.24 -17.47 -15.87
CA ILE A 539 1.37 -16.42 -16.43
C ILE A 539 2.04 -15.74 -17.61
N TRP A 540 1.24 -15.13 -18.49
CA TRP A 540 1.78 -14.19 -19.48
C TRP A 540 2.05 -12.86 -18.78
N TYR A 541 3.29 -12.38 -18.85
CA TYR A 541 3.78 -11.25 -18.08
C TYR A 541 4.88 -10.52 -18.83
N GLY A 542 4.68 -9.25 -19.23
CA GLY A 542 5.71 -8.45 -19.89
C GLY A 542 6.22 -9.02 -21.21
N GLY A 543 5.37 -9.65 -22.03
CA GLY A 543 5.75 -10.25 -23.29
C GLY A 543 6.42 -11.64 -23.16
N GLN A 544 6.49 -12.21 -21.96
CA GLN A 544 7.15 -13.48 -21.68
C GLN A 544 6.29 -14.40 -20.80
N LYS A 545 6.70 -15.69 -20.67
CA LYS A 545 6.12 -16.63 -19.70
C LYS A 545 6.91 -16.51 -18.40
N ALA A 546 6.23 -16.23 -17.29
CA ALA A 546 6.84 -16.10 -15.98
C ALA A 546 6.15 -17.02 -14.97
N TRP A 547 6.94 -17.70 -14.15
CA TRP A 547 6.52 -18.73 -13.20
C TRP A 547 6.57 -18.21 -11.76
N PHE A 548 5.61 -18.59 -10.94
CA PHE A 548 5.64 -18.37 -9.48
C PHE A 548 5.21 -19.63 -8.73
N GLN A 549 5.68 -19.75 -7.50
CA GLN A 549 5.25 -20.82 -6.60
C GLN A 549 3.78 -20.63 -6.23
N ASN A 550 2.99 -21.68 -6.42
CA ASN A 550 1.55 -21.70 -6.13
C ASN A 550 1.16 -23.08 -5.54
N PRO A 551 1.62 -23.41 -4.32
CA PRO A 551 1.43 -24.71 -3.71
C PRO A 551 -0.05 -25.11 -3.62
N GLY A 552 -0.45 -26.16 -4.31
CA GLY A 552 -1.84 -26.63 -4.36
C GLY A 552 -2.81 -25.62 -4.97
N GLY A 553 -2.36 -24.53 -5.60
CA GLY A 553 -3.20 -23.45 -6.11
C GLY A 553 -3.61 -22.42 -5.05
N ARG A 554 -2.96 -22.41 -3.88
CA ARG A 554 -3.38 -21.58 -2.73
C ARG A 554 -3.15 -20.08 -2.91
N TYR A 555 -2.26 -19.67 -3.83
CA TYR A 555 -1.93 -18.27 -4.08
C TYR A 555 -2.65 -17.71 -5.32
N THR A 556 -3.68 -18.43 -5.79
CA THR A 556 -4.53 -17.96 -6.88
C THR A 556 -5.99 -18.22 -6.60
N SER A 557 -6.85 -17.33 -7.10
CA SER A 557 -8.28 -17.54 -7.26
C SER A 557 -8.60 -17.61 -8.74
N VAL A 558 -9.17 -18.73 -9.20
CA VAL A 558 -9.62 -18.87 -10.58
C VAL A 558 -10.87 -18.05 -10.77
N VAL A 559 -10.82 -17.05 -11.66
CA VAL A 559 -11.97 -16.19 -11.93
C VAL A 559 -13.04 -16.99 -12.68
N ALA A 560 -14.27 -16.99 -12.16
CA ALA A 560 -15.39 -17.69 -12.78
C ALA A 560 -15.64 -17.13 -14.19
N ARG A 561 -15.95 -18.02 -15.16
CA ARG A 561 -16.14 -17.66 -16.57
C ARG A 561 -17.20 -16.57 -16.76
N SER A 562 -18.25 -16.58 -15.96
CA SER A 562 -19.32 -15.57 -16.00
C SER A 562 -18.91 -14.18 -15.48
N ALA A 563 -17.82 -14.12 -14.70
CA ALA A 563 -17.25 -12.88 -14.16
C ALA A 563 -15.84 -12.60 -14.69
N ALA A 564 -15.36 -13.40 -15.68
CA ALA A 564 -14.03 -13.23 -16.23
C ALA A 564 -13.95 -11.94 -17.07
N PRO A 565 -12.93 -11.11 -16.87
CA PRO A 565 -12.69 -9.96 -17.71
C PRO A 565 -12.41 -10.40 -19.16
N VAL A 566 -12.48 -9.46 -20.07
CA VAL A 566 -12.12 -9.68 -21.48
C VAL A 566 -10.64 -10.11 -21.56
N VAL A 567 -10.38 -11.16 -22.30
CA VAL A 567 -9.02 -11.62 -22.62
C VAL A 567 -8.69 -11.24 -24.06
N LEU A 568 -7.54 -10.63 -24.25
CA LEU A 568 -7.09 -10.08 -25.54
C LEU A 568 -5.93 -10.90 -26.11
N LYS A 569 -5.98 -11.15 -27.41
CA LYS A 569 -4.89 -11.77 -28.20
C LYS A 569 -4.62 -10.93 -29.45
N ALA A 570 -3.43 -11.06 -30.02
CA ALA A 570 -3.14 -10.48 -31.32
C ALA A 570 -4.13 -10.97 -32.39
N LYS A 571 -4.59 -10.08 -33.26
CA LYS A 571 -5.45 -10.45 -34.42
C LYS A 571 -4.71 -11.26 -35.49
N GLY A 572 -3.40 -11.11 -35.56
CA GLY A 572 -2.57 -11.76 -36.58
C GLY A 572 -1.33 -12.43 -35.96
N THR A 573 -0.31 -12.61 -36.78
CA THR A 573 0.98 -13.22 -36.37
C THR A 573 2.04 -12.20 -35.98
N ALA A 574 1.84 -10.92 -36.25
CA ALA A 574 2.73 -9.84 -35.82
C ALA A 574 2.53 -9.55 -34.32
N PRO A 575 3.61 -9.19 -33.59
CA PRO A 575 3.49 -8.71 -32.22
C PRO A 575 2.64 -7.44 -32.15
N VAL A 576 1.81 -7.34 -31.09
CA VAL A 576 1.00 -6.14 -30.82
C VAL A 576 1.85 -5.09 -30.09
N GLN A 577 1.77 -3.86 -30.54
CA GLN A 577 2.43 -2.73 -29.89
C GLN A 577 1.75 -2.40 -28.55
N VAL A 578 2.54 -2.07 -27.54
CA VAL A 578 2.09 -1.63 -26.21
C VAL A 578 2.34 -0.14 -26.07
N TYR A 579 1.37 0.57 -25.50
CA TYR A 579 1.40 2.02 -25.32
C TYR A 579 1.39 2.38 -23.84
N GLY A 580 2.16 3.39 -23.47
CA GLY A 580 2.19 3.93 -22.11
C GLY A 580 1.10 4.98 -21.84
N ARG A 581 0.33 5.37 -22.86
CA ARG A 581 -0.76 6.35 -22.79
C ARG A 581 -1.75 6.11 -23.93
N SER A 582 -2.97 6.66 -23.84
CA SER A 582 -4.03 6.52 -24.85
C SER A 582 -4.42 7.88 -25.43
N TYR A 583 -3.48 8.55 -26.10
CA TYR A 583 -3.77 9.84 -26.75
C TYR A 583 -4.55 9.66 -28.06
N PRO A 584 -5.31 10.69 -28.48
CA PRO A 584 -6.03 10.66 -29.76
C PRO A 584 -5.06 10.72 -30.93
N GLU A 585 -5.46 10.26 -32.09
CA GLU A 585 -4.74 10.43 -33.35
C GLU A 585 -4.61 11.91 -33.73
N ASP A 586 -3.57 12.27 -34.51
CA ASP A 586 -3.26 13.64 -34.88
C ASP A 586 -4.44 14.38 -35.58
N ALA A 587 -5.23 13.66 -36.38
CA ALA A 587 -6.39 14.22 -37.08
C ALA A 587 -7.47 14.75 -36.12
N ALA A 588 -7.56 14.21 -34.90
CA ALA A 588 -8.54 14.62 -33.90
C ALA A 588 -8.33 16.06 -33.40
N TYR A 589 -7.10 16.58 -33.51
CA TYR A 589 -6.76 17.93 -33.05
C TYR A 589 -7.21 19.03 -34.06
N ALA A 590 -7.55 18.65 -35.29
CA ALA A 590 -7.92 19.61 -36.31
C ALA A 590 -9.14 20.45 -35.90
N GLY A 591 -9.03 21.77 -35.97
CA GLY A 591 -10.12 22.70 -35.65
C GLY A 591 -10.37 22.90 -34.14
N THR A 592 -9.65 22.23 -33.24
CA THR A 592 -9.85 22.33 -31.77
C THR A 592 -9.10 23.53 -31.16
N GLY A 593 -8.11 24.09 -31.83
CA GLY A 593 -7.19 25.09 -31.25
C GLY A 593 -6.12 24.49 -30.35
N VAL A 594 -6.15 23.17 -30.11
CA VAL A 594 -5.16 22.46 -29.31
C VAL A 594 -4.00 21.98 -30.19
N PRO A 595 -2.75 22.25 -29.86
CA PRO A 595 -1.61 21.71 -30.61
C PRO A 595 -1.56 20.18 -30.56
N VAL A 596 -1.20 19.52 -31.67
CA VAL A 596 -0.89 18.09 -31.66
C VAL A 596 0.26 17.84 -30.70
N GLN A 597 0.11 16.86 -29.83
CA GLN A 597 1.11 16.56 -28.81
C GLN A 597 2.29 15.81 -29.41
N GLY A 598 3.51 16.19 -29.01
CA GLY A 598 4.73 15.50 -29.46
C GLY A 598 4.70 14.01 -29.13
N SER A 599 5.13 13.18 -30.09
CA SER A 599 5.07 11.70 -29.97
C SER A 599 3.68 11.15 -29.66
N ASN A 600 2.62 11.80 -30.17
CA ASN A 600 1.21 11.53 -29.87
C ASN A 600 0.83 10.07 -30.07
N SER A 601 1.29 9.42 -31.13
CA SER A 601 1.02 8.03 -31.48
C SER A 601 2.14 7.04 -31.11
N ALA A 602 3.14 7.46 -30.33
CA ALA A 602 4.28 6.61 -29.99
C ALA A 602 3.90 5.48 -29.04
N SER A 603 4.34 4.25 -29.37
CA SER A 603 4.31 3.09 -28.49
C SER A 603 5.55 3.06 -27.59
N LEU A 604 5.52 2.19 -26.59
CA LEU A 604 6.71 1.78 -25.81
C LEU A 604 7.50 0.80 -26.68
N THR A 605 8.62 1.27 -27.27
CA THR A 605 9.29 0.57 -28.38
C THR A 605 9.90 -0.77 -28.00
N LYS A 606 10.20 -0.98 -26.71
CA LYS A 606 10.75 -2.24 -26.19
C LYS A 606 9.67 -3.22 -25.67
N TYR A 607 8.39 -2.80 -25.64
CA TYR A 607 7.27 -3.63 -25.19
C TYR A 607 6.42 -4.10 -26.36
N SER A 608 6.06 -5.36 -26.35
CA SER A 608 5.12 -5.94 -27.30
C SER A 608 4.44 -7.18 -26.74
N ILE A 609 3.29 -7.54 -27.30
CA ILE A 609 2.63 -8.83 -27.04
C ILE A 609 2.93 -9.75 -28.21
N PRO A 610 3.79 -10.76 -28.04
CA PRO A 610 4.03 -11.79 -29.05
C PRO A 610 2.76 -12.55 -29.44
N ALA A 611 2.65 -12.96 -30.71
CA ALA A 611 1.55 -13.80 -31.16
C ALA A 611 1.43 -15.08 -30.32
N GLY A 612 0.22 -15.46 -29.97
CA GLY A 612 -0.06 -16.64 -29.13
C GLY A 612 -0.16 -16.35 -27.63
N GLN A 613 0.33 -15.21 -27.17
CA GLN A 613 0.11 -14.77 -25.79
C GLN A 613 -1.29 -14.13 -25.61
N ALA A 614 -1.76 -14.10 -24.36
CA ALA A 614 -3.05 -13.55 -24.01
C ALA A 614 -2.96 -12.70 -22.74
N TYR A 615 -3.61 -11.54 -22.73
CA TYR A 615 -3.58 -10.58 -21.63
C TYR A 615 -4.99 -10.21 -21.19
N VAL A 616 -5.14 -9.92 -19.91
CA VAL A 616 -6.42 -9.48 -19.33
C VAL A 616 -6.62 -8.00 -19.63
N ALA A 617 -7.80 -7.64 -20.15
CA ALA A 617 -8.22 -6.25 -20.20
C ALA A 617 -8.50 -5.73 -18.78
N ALA A 618 -7.94 -4.58 -18.43
CA ALA A 618 -8.12 -3.91 -17.16
C ALA A 618 -9.33 -2.98 -17.13
N GLY A 619 -10.17 -3.04 -18.15
CA GLY A 619 -11.39 -2.26 -18.30
C GLY A 619 -11.96 -2.35 -19.72
N ASP A 620 -13.05 -1.63 -19.95
CA ASP A 620 -13.65 -1.49 -21.27
C ASP A 620 -12.76 -0.68 -22.22
N PRO A 621 -12.93 -0.82 -23.55
CA PRO A 621 -12.18 -0.02 -24.50
C PRO A 621 -12.58 1.45 -24.39
N VAL A 622 -11.57 2.33 -24.38
CA VAL A 622 -11.74 3.78 -24.28
C VAL A 622 -11.26 4.47 -25.56
N ALA A 623 -11.90 5.58 -25.94
CA ALA A 623 -11.38 6.45 -26.98
C ALA A 623 -10.08 7.11 -26.51
N GLY A 624 -9.14 7.31 -27.42
CA GLY A 624 -7.99 8.16 -27.14
C GLY A 624 -8.45 9.59 -26.87
N ASP A 625 -7.98 10.18 -25.78
CA ASP A 625 -8.33 11.54 -25.40
C ASP A 625 -7.15 12.32 -24.82
N TYR A 626 -7.26 13.64 -24.84
CA TYR A 626 -6.29 14.56 -24.29
C TYR A 626 -6.97 15.85 -23.85
N TYR A 627 -6.81 16.21 -22.59
CA TYR A 627 -7.31 17.46 -22.05
C TYR A 627 -6.21 18.53 -22.01
N TYR A 628 -6.39 19.58 -22.79
CA TYR A 628 -5.51 20.75 -22.81
C TYR A 628 -6.07 21.80 -21.85
N GLY A 629 -5.60 21.75 -20.59
CA GLY A 629 -6.08 22.56 -19.48
C GLY A 629 -5.03 23.49 -18.90
N GLY A 630 -5.34 24.08 -17.76
CA GLY A 630 -4.53 24.98 -16.97
C GLY A 630 -5.32 25.55 -15.79
N THR A 631 -5.04 26.79 -15.39
CA THR A 631 -5.74 27.49 -14.29
C THR A 631 -7.19 27.90 -14.64
N THR A 632 -7.61 27.70 -15.88
CA THR A 632 -8.97 27.90 -16.36
C THR A 632 -9.44 26.67 -17.11
N LEU A 633 -10.78 26.55 -17.29
CA LEU A 633 -11.35 25.45 -18.04
C LEU A 633 -10.75 25.37 -19.44
N GLY A 634 -10.30 24.17 -19.80
CA GLY A 634 -9.59 23.88 -21.03
C GLY A 634 -10.45 23.21 -22.11
N THR A 635 -9.80 22.56 -23.06
CA THR A 635 -10.42 21.88 -24.20
C THR A 635 -10.08 20.40 -24.19
N LEU A 636 -11.11 19.54 -24.28
CA LEU A 636 -10.96 18.10 -24.44
C LEU A 636 -10.91 17.73 -25.91
N VAL A 637 -9.86 17.06 -26.35
CA VAL A 637 -9.73 16.45 -27.68
C VAL A 637 -10.06 14.96 -27.54
N LYS A 638 -11.00 14.45 -28.34
CA LYS A 638 -11.35 13.02 -28.42
C LYS A 638 -11.07 12.48 -29.82
N GLY A 639 -10.38 11.35 -29.89
CA GLY A 639 -10.09 10.63 -31.11
C GLY A 639 -11.14 9.57 -31.47
N ALA A 640 -11.05 9.06 -32.68
CA ALA A 640 -11.78 7.88 -33.13
C ALA A 640 -11.04 6.57 -32.82
N GLN A 641 -9.72 6.65 -32.60
CA GLN A 641 -8.90 5.54 -32.22
C GLN A 641 -9.23 5.11 -30.78
N THR A 642 -9.41 3.81 -30.56
CA THR A 642 -9.77 3.25 -29.25
C THR A 642 -8.70 2.31 -28.73
N PHE A 643 -8.59 2.21 -27.40
CA PHE A 643 -7.59 1.42 -26.71
C PHE A 643 -8.25 0.56 -25.64
N TYR A 644 -7.73 -0.65 -25.44
CA TYR A 644 -7.96 -1.42 -24.21
C TYR A 644 -6.85 -1.12 -23.21
N PRO A 645 -7.16 -0.75 -21.96
CA PRO A 645 -6.21 -0.90 -20.86
C PRO A 645 -5.97 -2.39 -20.62
N ILE A 646 -4.74 -2.79 -20.36
CA ILE A 646 -4.35 -4.19 -20.11
C ILE A 646 -3.41 -4.27 -18.91
N ARG A 647 -3.46 -5.38 -18.18
CA ARG A 647 -2.39 -5.74 -17.25
C ARG A 647 -1.26 -6.42 -18.03
N TYR A 648 -0.26 -5.61 -18.39
CA TYR A 648 0.85 -6.09 -19.25
C TYR A 648 1.93 -6.83 -18.46
N ASN A 649 2.44 -6.22 -17.42
CA ASN A 649 3.36 -6.81 -16.44
C ASN A 649 2.85 -6.46 -15.02
N HIS A 650 3.67 -5.88 -14.16
CA HIS A 650 3.23 -5.25 -12.94
C HIS A 650 2.30 -4.05 -13.24
N ARG A 651 2.58 -3.31 -14.31
CA ARG A 651 1.88 -2.08 -14.71
C ARG A 651 0.73 -2.31 -15.66
N ILE A 652 -0.24 -1.43 -15.59
CA ILE A 652 -1.27 -1.29 -16.61
C ILE A 652 -0.66 -0.55 -17.80
N ALA A 653 -1.02 -0.96 -19.01
CA ALA A 653 -0.62 -0.33 -20.27
C ALA A 653 -1.80 -0.34 -21.25
N TRP A 654 -1.62 0.16 -22.46
CA TRP A 654 -2.68 0.19 -23.47
C TRP A 654 -2.29 -0.55 -24.75
N VAL A 655 -3.31 -1.13 -25.41
CA VAL A 655 -3.20 -1.69 -26.77
C VAL A 655 -4.34 -1.14 -27.62
N ARG A 656 -4.11 -0.91 -28.91
CA ARG A 656 -5.16 -0.46 -29.82
C ARG A 656 -6.18 -1.59 -30.04
N THR A 657 -7.45 -1.28 -29.99
CA THR A 657 -8.52 -2.26 -30.27
C THR A 657 -8.43 -2.84 -31.69
N ALA A 658 -7.86 -2.07 -32.62
CA ALA A 658 -7.61 -2.51 -33.98
C ALA A 658 -6.65 -3.72 -34.08
N ASP A 659 -5.70 -3.86 -33.16
CA ASP A 659 -4.59 -4.81 -33.21
C ASP A 659 -4.89 -6.10 -32.43
N VAL A 660 -5.92 -6.10 -31.58
CA VAL A 660 -6.29 -7.22 -30.71
C VAL A 660 -7.70 -7.72 -30.97
N GLN A 661 -7.95 -8.97 -30.61
CA GLN A 661 -9.27 -9.58 -30.59
C GLN A 661 -9.60 -10.10 -29.19
N ALA A 662 -10.83 -9.87 -28.78
CA ALA A 662 -11.38 -10.43 -27.55
C ALA A 662 -11.62 -11.93 -27.71
N VAL A 663 -11.20 -12.73 -26.73
CA VAL A 663 -11.43 -14.17 -26.68
C VAL A 663 -12.05 -14.57 -25.35
N THR A 664 -12.85 -15.63 -25.37
CA THR A 664 -13.42 -16.17 -24.13
C THR A 664 -12.33 -16.90 -23.34
N PRO A 665 -12.15 -16.64 -22.05
CA PRO A 665 -11.19 -17.36 -21.21
C PRO A 665 -11.41 -18.88 -21.27
N GLY A 666 -10.31 -19.65 -21.37
CA GLY A 666 -10.36 -21.11 -21.39
C GLY A 666 -10.82 -21.75 -22.70
N THR A 667 -11.00 -21.02 -23.80
CA THR A 667 -11.08 -21.59 -25.16
C THR A 667 -9.68 -21.74 -25.72
N ARG A 668 -9.32 -22.98 -26.07
CA ARG A 668 -8.05 -23.31 -26.76
C ARG A 668 -8.01 -22.74 -28.17
#